data_ce253b483161212e88eb22e2a4cbce40
#
_entry.id   ce253b483161212e88eb22e2a4cbce40
#
_cell.length_a   1.000
_cell.length_b   1.000
_cell.length_c   1.000
_cell.angle_alpha   90.00
_cell.angle_beta   90.00
_cell.angle_gamma   90.00
#
_symmetry.space_group_name_H-M   'P 1'
#
loop_
_entity.id
_entity.type
_entity.pdbx_description
1 polymer ?
#
loop_
_entity_poly.entity_id
_entity_poly.type
_entity_poly.pdbx_seq_one_letter_code
_entity_poly.pdbx_strand_id
1 'polypeptide(L)'
;MESTSFVKFSLISLIWIIVLMNEMHGYKACLQTERTTLLELKSFFISISDREYEGSILTSWVDDGMSSDCCDDWEGVKCNATTRRVMQLSLNGTRMFNFSDYNSYSYGVSLLNMSLFHSFKELQSLDLSDNWLKGLYENKAYDSNGSLKQLKILNLCDNFFDDSILPYLNTLTSLTTLNLYYNCIEGSRIKQGLANLRHMEALFLGGNLNLTSGFLTRLGLANLTNLKTLHLGSCGITTLQGICNLKNLFELDLSSNNFEGQLPQCLINLTHLKVLDISSNRLSGNLPSIVANLTSLEYLDLSFIDFQGTFSINSLANHSKLEVLLLSPQNDMLQVKTENWLPTYPLKVLQLPHCRLNVNPSFLLHQSNLKFLDLSHNQLVGNFPTWLLQNNTGLEVLFLWNNSFSGILPRLPNAKYDKLRHLDISSNNFSGKLPENLGIIFQKLIYLDMSKNNFEGNIPYSVGEMKELTILDLSRNNFTGKLPRPIVSSCLSLDWLDLSNNNFYGQLFPNYMNLTDLGSLYLDNNHFSGKMTDGLLSSTLLRVLNVSNNMLSGDIPHWIGNFSVLSVLLMSENYLQGNIPVQLNNLKSLEFIDLSENSLISLSNLSFVKHIYLQNNAIKGLIPIALLRSSTLLTLDLRDNKLFGRIPHQINERSNLHVLLLRGNYLQGRIPNQLCQLRKLSIMDLSRNRLNGPIPSCLGNVPFWREATDDDSSEFFYANNVDSPVAYYNSSLELQLPVELHFRQDQQVGAKFVTKNRYEFFIGSNLNYMAGLDLSGNEFSGEIPWKIGQLQNIRALNLSNNLLSGAIPESFSNLKMIESLDLSRNKLSSQIPPQLTELNFLSNFNVSYNNLSGPIPDKEQFATFDDCSYKGNSALCGSMIKRKCSSALTPPATPTGGGEDESDSVIDMVALRWSFGASYASVSLGLFAALWINSYWRKLWFYFVDRCIDTCYYWLFKYVCAY
;
A
#
# COMPACT_ATOMS: atom_id res chain seq x y z
N MET A 1 11.22 66.61 73.24
CA MET A 1 11.92 66.60 71.94
C MET A 1 12.31 65.16 71.51
N GLU A 2 11.51 64.18 71.82
CA GLU A 2 11.85 62.73 71.49
C GLU A 2 10.82 62.01 70.57
N SER A 3 9.75 62.71 70.19
CA SER A 3 8.70 61.99 69.34
C SER A 3 8.90 62.20 67.84
N THR A 4 9.79 63.10 67.40
CA THR A 4 9.99 63.35 65.98
C THR A 4 11.12 62.49 65.32
N SER A 5 11.98 61.88 66.18
CA SER A 5 13.05 60.99 65.66
C SER A 5 12.55 59.58 65.30
N PHE A 6 11.58 59.01 66.02
CA PHE A 6 11.03 57.70 65.82
C PHE A 6 10.17 57.66 64.55
N VAL A 7 9.42 58.67 64.25
CA VAL A 7 8.60 58.80 63.04
C VAL A 7 9.47 58.84 61.76
N LYS A 8 10.61 59.61 61.86
CA LYS A 8 11.55 59.70 60.70
C LYS A 8 12.29 58.36 60.45
N PHE A 9 12.64 57.62 61.51
CA PHE A 9 13.27 56.32 61.36
C PHE A 9 12.26 55.27 60.78
N SER A 10 11.01 55.35 61.22
CA SER A 10 9.95 54.47 60.72
C SER A 10 9.62 54.74 59.22
N LEU A 11 9.62 56.11 58.83
CA LEU A 11 9.36 56.43 57.39
C LEU A 11 10.51 56.07 56.49
N ILE A 12 11.78 56.18 56.97
CA ILE A 12 12.95 55.81 56.18
C ILE A 12 13.01 54.24 56.05
N SER A 13 12.68 53.52 57.10
CA SER A 13 12.58 52.06 57.00
C SER A 13 11.44 51.61 56.09
N LEU A 14 10.29 52.33 56.06
CA LEU A 14 9.17 52.06 55.16
C LEU A 14 9.54 52.34 53.68
N ILE A 15 10.26 53.45 53.48
CA ILE A 15 10.79 53.83 52.15
C ILE A 15 11.81 52.77 51.66
N TRP A 16 12.72 52.33 52.55
CA TRP A 16 13.66 51.27 52.22
C TRP A 16 12.95 49.90 51.97
N ILE A 17 11.90 49.58 52.73
CA ILE A 17 11.09 48.40 52.51
C ILE A 17 10.33 48.55 51.20
N ILE A 18 9.77 49.71 50.85
CA ILE A 18 9.09 49.99 49.56
C ILE A 18 10.10 49.95 48.39
N VAL A 19 11.31 50.51 48.59
CA VAL A 19 12.37 50.42 47.59
C VAL A 19 12.86 49.01 47.41
N LEU A 20 13.07 48.25 48.51
CA LEU A 20 13.40 46.83 48.45
C LEU A 20 12.26 45.96 47.91
N MET A 21 11.00 46.26 48.20
CA MET A 21 9.86 45.60 47.62
C MET A 21 9.69 45.96 46.12
N ASN A 22 9.95 47.19 45.69
CA ASN A 22 10.00 47.57 44.29
C ASN A 22 11.21 46.96 43.58
N GLU A 23 12.40 46.86 44.23
CA GLU A 23 13.50 46.09 43.63
C GLU A 23 13.22 44.61 43.63
N MET A 24 12.49 44.03 44.59
CA MET A 24 12.06 42.65 44.57
C MET A 24 10.90 42.36 43.61
N HIS A 25 10.10 43.35 43.24
CA HIS A 25 9.07 43.25 42.19
C HIS A 25 9.60 43.58 40.79
N GLY A 26 10.83 44.11 40.65
CA GLY A 26 11.44 44.56 39.40
C GLY A 26 12.16 43.49 38.56
N TYR A 27 12.20 42.21 38.98
CA TYR A 27 12.99 41.19 38.30
C TYR A 27 12.22 39.91 37.96
N LYS A 28 11.01 40.03 37.44
CA LYS A 28 10.24 38.87 37.00
C LYS A 28 10.06 38.79 35.50
N ALA A 29 10.34 39.80 34.72
CA ALA A 29 10.10 39.80 33.28
C ALA A 29 11.40 39.62 32.48
N CYS A 30 11.34 38.99 31.32
CA CYS A 30 12.46 38.93 30.36
C CYS A 30 12.83 40.36 29.91
N LEU A 31 14.04 40.54 29.35
CA LEU A 31 14.51 41.86 28.88
C LEU A 31 13.54 42.46 27.87
N GLN A 32 13.19 43.73 28.02
CA GLN A 32 12.23 44.42 27.15
C GLN A 32 12.64 44.36 25.66
N THR A 33 13.94 44.45 25.36
CA THR A 33 14.44 44.28 23.99
C THR A 33 14.20 42.90 23.42
N GLU A 34 14.38 41.82 24.22
CA GLU A 34 14.12 40.47 23.83
C GLU A 34 12.62 40.19 23.65
N ARG A 35 11.78 40.77 24.56
CA ARG A 35 10.31 40.70 24.46
C ARG A 35 9.79 41.34 23.16
N THR A 36 10.27 42.54 22.82
CA THR A 36 9.90 43.20 21.57
C THR A 36 10.27 42.35 20.36
N THR A 37 11.47 41.81 20.36
CA THR A 37 11.93 40.90 19.26
C THR A 37 11.08 39.64 19.14
N LEU A 38 10.67 39.05 20.27
CA LEU A 38 9.76 37.89 20.24
C LEU A 38 8.42 38.24 19.58
N LEU A 39 7.85 39.44 19.90
CA LEU A 39 6.62 39.91 19.25
C LEU A 39 6.82 40.19 17.75
N GLU A 40 7.99 40.69 17.33
CA GLU A 40 8.34 40.83 15.91
C GLU A 40 8.41 39.48 15.21
N LEU A 41 8.98 38.45 15.85
CA LEU A 41 8.98 37.06 15.33
C LEU A 41 7.57 36.51 15.21
N LYS A 42 6.70 36.72 16.21
CA LYS A 42 5.27 36.35 16.12
C LYS A 42 4.61 37.00 14.91
N SER A 43 4.81 38.30 14.72
CA SER A 43 4.27 39.06 13.57
C SER A 43 4.78 38.51 12.24
N PHE A 44 6.05 38.10 12.18
CA PHE A 44 6.60 37.41 11.00
C PHE A 44 5.86 36.12 10.70
N PHE A 45 5.70 35.22 11.69
CA PHE A 45 5.01 33.94 11.49
C PHE A 45 3.54 34.09 11.09
N ILE A 46 2.85 35.07 11.69
CA ILE A 46 1.49 35.45 11.28
C ILE A 46 1.47 35.85 9.79
N SER A 47 2.45 36.67 9.36
CA SER A 47 2.51 37.20 8.01
C SER A 47 2.73 36.14 6.92
N ILE A 48 3.34 35.02 7.28
CA ILE A 48 3.65 33.88 6.35
C ILE A 48 2.69 32.72 6.46
N SER A 49 1.73 32.74 7.39
CA SER A 49 0.71 31.71 7.61
C SER A 49 -0.60 32.10 6.92
N ASP A 50 -1.51 31.14 6.75
CA ASP A 50 -2.83 31.41 6.19
C ASP A 50 -3.68 32.21 7.18
N ARG A 51 -4.46 33.17 6.67
CA ARG A 51 -5.29 34.07 7.46
C ARG A 51 -6.25 33.38 8.41
N GLU A 52 -6.66 32.17 8.09
CA GLU A 52 -7.57 31.37 8.91
C GLU A 52 -6.98 31.03 10.28
N TYR A 53 -5.65 30.96 10.38
CA TYR A 53 -4.92 30.56 11.59
C TYR A 53 -4.27 31.73 12.36
N GLU A 54 -4.44 32.97 11.94
CA GLU A 54 -3.81 34.16 12.61
C GLU A 54 -4.03 34.16 14.12
N GLY A 55 -5.21 33.77 14.60
CA GLY A 55 -5.57 33.77 16.02
C GLY A 55 -5.01 32.60 16.83
N SER A 56 -4.41 31.58 16.18
CA SER A 56 -3.90 30.35 16.81
C SER A 56 -2.38 30.32 16.95
N ILE A 57 -1.67 31.27 16.32
CA ILE A 57 -0.20 31.31 16.30
C ILE A 57 0.34 31.97 17.56
N LEU A 58 1.18 31.23 18.33
CA LEU A 58 1.86 31.71 19.54
C LEU A 58 0.90 32.48 20.46
N THR A 59 -0.18 31.82 20.83
CA THR A 59 -1.31 32.48 21.54
C THR A 59 -0.92 33.05 22.90
N SER A 60 0.05 32.40 23.58
CA SER A 60 0.59 32.86 24.86
C SER A 60 1.44 34.15 24.75
N TRP A 61 1.92 34.49 23.55
CA TRP A 61 2.77 35.67 23.34
C TRP A 61 1.89 36.91 23.17
N VAL A 62 1.57 37.59 24.28
CA VAL A 62 0.70 38.75 24.30
C VAL A 62 1.45 40.02 24.72
N ASP A 63 1.13 41.15 24.07
CA ASP A 63 1.65 42.46 24.45
C ASP A 63 0.67 43.11 25.43
N ASP A 64 0.69 42.65 26.67
CA ASP A 64 -0.19 43.08 27.76
C ASP A 64 0.50 44.00 28.76
N GLY A 65 1.59 44.63 28.32
CA GLY A 65 2.30 45.66 29.04
C GLY A 65 3.20 45.23 30.18
N MET A 66 2.93 44.18 30.96
CA MET A 66 3.76 43.58 32.02
C MET A 66 3.02 42.51 32.84
N SER A 67 1.83 42.11 32.44
CA SER A 67 1.07 41.08 33.19
C SER A 67 1.56 39.68 32.91
N SER A 68 2.15 39.38 31.72
CA SER A 68 2.73 38.10 31.37
C SER A 68 4.26 38.16 31.24
N ASP A 69 4.95 37.15 31.76
CA ASP A 69 6.42 37.01 31.69
C ASP A 69 6.81 36.06 30.54
N CYS A 70 7.57 36.56 29.53
CA CYS A 70 7.98 35.76 28.40
C CYS A 70 8.89 34.56 28.80
N CYS A 71 9.51 34.57 29.96
CA CYS A 71 10.34 33.46 30.42
C CYS A 71 9.53 32.34 31.08
N ASP A 72 8.38 32.66 31.70
CA ASP A 72 7.59 31.69 32.48
C ASP A 72 6.24 31.37 31.82
N ASP A 73 5.67 32.34 31.03
CA ASP A 73 4.31 32.21 30.47
C ASP A 73 4.29 31.95 28.95
N TRP A 74 5.36 32.29 28.21
CA TRP A 74 5.35 32.21 26.76
C TRP A 74 5.85 30.85 26.27
N GLU A 75 5.04 30.19 25.46
CA GLU A 75 5.37 28.88 24.86
C GLU A 75 6.67 28.96 24.05
N GLY A 76 7.49 27.92 24.18
CA GLY A 76 8.75 27.82 23.40
C GLY A 76 9.89 28.70 23.91
N VAL A 77 9.70 29.56 24.93
CA VAL A 77 10.74 30.42 25.48
C VAL A 77 11.27 29.85 26.78
N LYS A 78 12.59 29.75 26.91
CA LYS A 78 13.27 29.38 28.17
C LYS A 78 14.42 30.37 28.42
N CYS A 79 14.48 30.90 29.60
CA CYS A 79 15.47 31.89 29.99
C CYS A 79 16.51 31.34 30.99
N ASN A 80 17.64 32.05 31.08
CA ASN A 80 18.63 31.84 32.10
C ASN A 80 18.05 32.26 33.45
N ALA A 81 18.13 31.36 34.45
CA ALA A 81 17.54 31.63 35.77
C ALA A 81 18.12 32.86 36.47
N THR A 82 19.37 33.25 36.15
CA THR A 82 20.09 34.34 36.80
C THR A 82 19.95 35.65 36.03
N THR A 83 20.15 35.64 34.71
CA THR A 83 20.16 36.85 33.88
C THR A 83 18.80 37.18 33.31
N ARG A 84 17.82 36.25 33.34
CA ARG A 84 16.47 36.33 32.73
C ARG A 84 16.53 36.64 31.22
N ARG A 85 17.65 36.33 30.57
CA ARG A 85 17.79 36.37 29.09
C ARG A 85 17.35 35.11 28.45
N VAL A 86 16.79 35.19 27.28
CA VAL A 86 16.37 34.05 26.47
C VAL A 86 17.60 33.20 26.11
N MET A 87 17.56 31.95 26.55
CA MET A 87 18.63 30.92 26.32
C MET A 87 18.22 29.86 25.34
N GLN A 88 16.93 29.48 25.34
CA GLN A 88 16.37 28.53 24.38
C GLN A 88 15.10 29.12 23.79
N LEU A 89 14.95 29.00 22.49
CA LEU A 89 13.78 29.43 21.73
C LEU A 89 13.34 28.33 20.78
N SER A 90 12.13 27.81 20.97
CA SER A 90 11.51 26.79 20.11
C SER A 90 10.31 27.41 19.39
N LEU A 91 10.40 27.41 18.07
CA LEU A 91 9.39 27.91 17.13
C LEU A 91 9.02 26.84 16.12
N ASN A 92 9.10 25.55 16.50
CA ASN A 92 8.77 24.45 15.63
C ASN A 92 7.28 24.43 15.29
N GLY A 93 6.93 24.12 14.03
CA GLY A 93 5.54 24.02 13.57
C GLY A 93 4.70 25.29 13.79
N THR A 94 5.36 26.47 13.87
CA THR A 94 4.66 27.74 14.16
C THR A 94 3.91 28.29 12.95
N ARG A 95 4.40 28.02 11.74
CA ARG A 95 3.70 28.38 10.50
C ARG A 95 2.54 27.42 10.26
N MET A 96 1.33 27.97 10.08
CA MET A 96 0.12 27.20 9.84
C MET A 96 -0.50 27.48 8.47
N PHE A 97 -0.96 26.40 7.78
CA PHE A 97 -1.62 26.48 6.47
C PHE A 97 -2.57 25.29 6.25
N ASN A 98 -3.47 25.43 5.28
CA ASN A 98 -4.48 24.40 4.99
C ASN A 98 -3.99 23.46 3.87
N PHE A 99 -3.87 22.17 4.17
CA PHE A 99 -3.41 21.13 3.23
C PHE A 99 -4.42 20.76 2.13
N SER A 100 -5.64 21.30 2.15
CA SER A 100 -6.70 20.88 1.21
C SER A 100 -6.49 21.32 -0.25
N ASP A 101 -5.52 22.20 -0.53
CA ASP A 101 -5.22 22.74 -1.86
C ASP A 101 -3.87 22.22 -2.41
N TYR A 102 -3.80 20.93 -2.66
CA TYR A 102 -2.61 20.24 -3.21
C TYR A 102 -2.12 20.78 -4.58
N ASN A 103 -2.92 21.58 -5.27
CA ASN A 103 -2.61 22.11 -6.61
C ASN A 103 -1.97 23.50 -6.64
N SER A 104 -1.70 24.11 -5.51
CA SER A 104 -1.08 25.43 -5.47
C SER A 104 0.39 25.35 -5.02
N TYR A 105 1.29 25.01 -5.95
CA TYR A 105 2.75 25.21 -5.81
C TYR A 105 3.17 26.68 -5.64
N SER A 106 2.24 27.56 -5.33
CA SER A 106 2.46 29.00 -5.10
C SER A 106 2.54 29.32 -3.60
N TYR A 107 3.20 28.46 -2.80
CA TYR A 107 3.55 28.89 -1.44
C TYR A 107 4.59 30.00 -1.52
N GLY A 108 4.24 31.20 -1.06
CA GLY A 108 5.14 32.35 -1.07
C GLY A 108 6.51 32.02 -0.48
N VAL A 109 7.56 32.49 -1.11
CA VAL A 109 8.95 32.28 -0.67
C VAL A 109 9.10 32.92 0.71
N SER A 110 9.19 32.08 1.76
CA SER A 110 9.35 32.55 3.13
C SER A 110 10.83 32.61 3.48
N LEU A 111 11.37 33.84 3.51
CA LEU A 111 12.75 34.09 3.91
C LEU A 111 12.75 34.68 5.32
N LEU A 112 13.49 34.04 6.23
CA LEU A 112 13.61 34.50 7.61
C LEU A 112 14.80 35.44 7.78
N ASN A 113 14.53 36.58 8.39
CA ASN A 113 15.57 37.59 8.71
C ASN A 113 16.30 37.19 10.01
N MET A 114 17.52 36.68 9.88
CA MET A 114 18.34 36.29 11.04
C MET A 114 18.78 37.44 11.92
N SER A 115 18.70 38.70 11.43
CA SER A 115 18.96 39.89 12.28
C SER A 115 18.01 40.03 13.47
N LEU A 116 16.81 39.41 13.38
CA LEU A 116 15.84 39.37 14.50
C LEU A 116 16.39 38.65 15.74
N PHE A 117 17.30 37.68 15.56
CA PHE A 117 17.86 36.93 16.66
C PHE A 117 19.06 37.60 17.34
N HIS A 118 19.54 38.75 16.84
CA HIS A 118 20.71 39.45 17.39
C HIS A 118 20.49 40.06 18.79
N SER A 119 19.22 40.27 19.17
CA SER A 119 18.85 40.73 20.50
C SER A 119 19.12 39.66 21.57
N PHE A 120 19.09 38.39 21.23
CA PHE A 120 19.25 37.28 22.18
C PHE A 120 20.72 36.94 22.42
N LYS A 121 21.37 37.68 23.31
CA LYS A 121 22.82 37.58 23.58
C LYS A 121 23.26 36.27 24.20
N GLU A 122 22.36 35.58 24.93
CA GLU A 122 22.63 34.31 25.60
C GLU A 122 21.96 33.10 24.93
N LEU A 123 21.44 33.27 23.71
CA LEU A 123 20.76 32.20 23.00
C LEU A 123 21.71 31.03 22.69
N GLN A 124 21.43 29.85 23.24
CA GLN A 124 22.20 28.62 23.08
C GLN A 124 21.51 27.58 22.21
N SER A 125 20.16 27.58 22.18
CA SER A 125 19.37 26.66 21.39
C SER A 125 18.27 27.39 20.63
N LEU A 126 18.20 27.17 19.32
CA LEU A 126 17.19 27.71 18.43
C LEU A 126 16.59 26.58 17.62
N ASP A 127 15.27 26.44 17.72
CA ASP A 127 14.50 25.48 16.95
C ASP A 127 13.54 26.21 16.02
N LEU A 128 13.71 26.01 14.72
CA LEU A 128 12.91 26.57 13.62
C LEU A 128 12.36 25.46 12.71
N SER A 129 12.28 24.23 13.23
CA SER A 129 11.84 23.07 12.44
C SER A 129 10.36 23.18 12.04
N ASP A 130 9.99 22.47 10.98
CA ASP A 130 8.61 22.33 10.49
C ASP A 130 7.91 23.68 10.22
N ASN A 131 8.59 24.61 9.54
CA ASN A 131 8.05 25.94 9.21
C ASN A 131 8.02 26.24 7.72
N TRP A 132 8.42 25.28 6.87
CA TRP A 132 8.39 25.44 5.40
C TRP A 132 9.17 26.67 4.93
N LEU A 133 10.24 27.04 5.64
CA LEU A 133 11.12 28.16 5.31
C LEU A 133 12.02 27.76 4.14
N LYS A 134 12.25 28.70 3.22
CA LYS A 134 13.07 28.47 2.03
C LYS A 134 14.48 29.05 2.12
N GLY A 135 14.69 30.04 2.93
CA GLY A 135 16.01 30.65 3.04
C GLY A 135 16.18 31.54 4.27
N LEU A 136 17.42 31.86 4.55
CA LEU A 136 17.85 32.78 5.61
C LEU A 136 18.53 33.97 4.97
N TYR A 137 18.27 35.20 5.49
CA TYR A 137 19.00 36.36 5.07
C TYR A 137 19.35 37.24 6.28
N GLU A 138 20.34 38.10 6.13
CA GLU A 138 20.79 39.03 7.15
C GLU A 138 20.90 40.42 6.56
N ASN A 139 20.29 41.40 7.25
CA ASN A 139 20.44 42.81 6.86
C ASN A 139 21.83 43.29 7.23
N LYS A 140 22.65 43.72 6.26
CA LYS A 140 24.03 44.17 6.39
C LYS A 140 24.23 45.46 7.22
N ALA A 141 23.15 46.07 7.71
CA ALA A 141 23.17 47.30 8.49
C ALA A 141 23.53 47.11 9.98
N TYR A 142 23.58 45.87 10.45
CA TYR A 142 23.97 45.57 11.83
C TYR A 142 25.38 44.96 11.85
N ASP A 143 26.21 45.48 12.76
CA ASP A 143 27.60 45.10 12.97
C ASP A 143 27.72 43.58 13.17
N SER A 144 28.34 42.88 12.23
CA SER A 144 28.46 41.42 12.18
C SER A 144 29.30 40.79 13.33
N ASN A 145 29.69 41.61 14.30
CA ASN A 145 30.66 41.17 15.31
C ASN A 145 30.06 40.59 16.59
N GLY A 146 28.74 40.35 16.67
CA GLY A 146 28.14 39.97 17.96
C GLY A 146 27.04 38.96 18.01
N SER A 147 26.48 38.56 16.87
CA SER A 147 25.25 37.80 16.86
C SER A 147 25.45 36.27 16.95
N LEU A 148 24.66 35.63 17.80
CA LEU A 148 24.57 34.14 17.95
C LEU A 148 25.90 33.46 18.31
N LYS A 149 26.87 34.16 18.94
CA LYS A 149 28.18 33.58 19.34
C LYS A 149 28.06 32.48 20.38
N GLN A 150 26.93 32.37 21.09
CA GLN A 150 26.70 31.33 22.09
C GLN A 150 25.78 30.21 21.60
N LEU A 151 25.31 30.29 20.33
CA LEU A 151 24.41 29.31 19.80
C LEU A 151 25.13 27.96 19.63
N LYS A 152 24.66 26.96 20.37
CA LYS A 152 25.20 25.59 20.36
C LYS A 152 24.35 24.64 19.56
N ILE A 153 23.01 24.79 19.62
CA ILE A 153 22.06 23.90 19.00
C ILE A 153 21.21 24.71 18.03
N LEU A 154 21.19 24.27 16.76
CA LEU A 154 20.33 24.84 15.73
C LEU A 154 19.58 23.71 15.03
N ASN A 155 18.23 23.76 15.17
CA ASN A 155 17.33 22.82 14.51
C ASN A 155 16.60 23.54 13.37
N LEU A 156 16.81 23.09 12.14
CA LEU A 156 16.22 23.61 10.89
C LEU A 156 15.52 22.49 10.11
N CYS A 157 15.20 21.34 10.75
CA CYS A 157 14.61 20.21 10.03
C CYS A 157 13.22 20.54 9.48
N ASP A 158 12.76 19.76 8.51
CA ASP A 158 11.45 19.89 7.89
C ASP A 158 11.18 21.31 7.35
N ASN A 159 12.09 21.78 6.50
CA ASN A 159 12.00 23.05 5.80
C ASN A 159 12.38 22.86 4.30
N PHE A 160 12.51 23.95 3.56
CA PHE A 160 12.92 23.94 2.14
C PHE A 160 14.27 24.62 1.91
N PHE A 161 15.15 24.54 2.87
CA PHE A 161 16.48 25.14 2.73
C PHE A 161 17.32 24.42 1.69
N ASP A 162 17.97 25.20 0.83
CA ASP A 162 18.92 24.73 -0.18
C ASP A 162 20.38 25.05 0.19
N ASP A 163 21.32 24.78 -0.72
CA ASP A 163 22.76 25.04 -0.54
C ASP A 163 23.09 26.48 -0.15
N SER A 164 22.19 27.44 -0.39
CA SER A 164 22.45 28.89 -0.14
C SER A 164 22.60 29.25 1.33
N ILE A 165 22.11 28.40 2.26
CA ILE A 165 22.23 28.65 3.70
C ILE A 165 23.60 28.25 4.28
N LEU A 166 24.33 27.34 3.63
CA LEU A 166 25.57 26.78 4.17
C LEU A 166 26.65 27.82 4.46
N PRO A 167 26.89 28.85 3.61
CA PRO A 167 27.84 29.91 3.92
C PRO A 167 27.50 30.68 5.21
N TYR A 168 26.22 30.93 5.48
CA TYR A 168 25.77 31.57 6.72
C TYR A 168 26.01 30.63 7.92
N LEU A 169 25.57 29.38 7.83
CA LEU A 169 25.76 28.39 8.90
C LEU A 169 27.22 28.23 9.27
N ASN A 170 28.14 28.27 8.29
CA ASN A 170 29.60 28.15 8.49
C ASN A 170 30.22 29.31 9.31
N THR A 171 29.47 30.41 9.52
CA THR A 171 29.87 31.53 10.40
C THR A 171 29.55 31.28 11.87
N LEU A 172 28.64 30.35 12.18
CA LEU A 172 28.16 30.03 13.52
C LEU A 172 29.13 29.04 14.22
N THR A 173 30.36 29.46 14.44
CA THR A 173 31.47 28.59 14.88
C THR A 173 31.32 27.97 16.27
N SER A 174 30.34 28.42 17.08
CA SER A 174 30.00 27.86 18.40
C SER A 174 29.06 26.65 18.34
N LEU A 175 28.52 26.32 17.14
CA LEU A 175 27.60 25.19 17.00
C LEU A 175 28.27 23.86 17.36
N THR A 176 27.55 23.10 18.20
CA THR A 176 27.85 21.72 18.55
C THR A 176 26.86 20.76 17.90
N THR A 177 25.63 21.21 17.66
CA THR A 177 24.55 20.39 17.05
C THR A 177 23.86 21.19 15.95
N LEU A 178 23.80 20.61 14.74
CA LEU A 178 23.09 21.16 13.59
C LEU A 178 22.18 20.12 12.98
N ASN A 179 20.89 20.39 12.97
CA ASN A 179 19.89 19.55 12.33
C ASN A 179 19.34 20.22 11.06
N LEU A 180 19.58 19.60 9.92
CA LEU A 180 19.12 19.95 8.58
C LEU A 180 18.34 18.80 7.93
N TYR A 181 17.75 17.94 8.75
CA TYR A 181 16.97 16.78 8.30
C TYR A 181 15.79 17.26 7.41
N TYR A 182 15.39 16.50 6.39
CA TYR A 182 14.28 16.82 5.48
C TYR A 182 14.32 18.27 4.96
N ASN A 183 15.36 18.59 4.17
CA ASN A 183 15.51 19.86 3.46
C ASN A 183 15.80 19.61 1.96
N CYS A 184 16.13 20.67 1.22
CA CYS A 184 16.39 20.63 -0.22
C CYS A 184 17.88 20.85 -0.56
N ILE A 185 18.79 20.41 0.31
CA ILE A 185 20.24 20.54 0.07
C ILE A 185 20.65 19.53 -0.99
N GLU A 186 21.29 19.99 -2.06
CA GLU A 186 21.77 19.14 -3.18
C GLU A 186 23.31 19.01 -3.18
N GLY A 187 23.99 19.99 -2.62
CA GLY A 187 25.45 20.05 -2.62
C GLY A 187 26.08 20.43 -3.96
N SER A 188 25.29 20.77 -4.97
CA SER A 188 25.77 21.13 -6.31
C SER A 188 26.44 22.50 -6.36
N ARG A 189 26.05 23.44 -5.48
CA ARG A 189 26.46 24.85 -5.47
C ARG A 189 27.30 25.25 -4.26
N ILE A 190 27.84 24.30 -3.51
CA ILE A 190 28.61 24.58 -2.31
C ILE A 190 29.91 25.28 -2.69
N LYS A 191 30.05 26.56 -2.29
CA LYS A 191 31.30 27.34 -2.39
C LYS A 191 32.10 27.28 -1.10
N GLN A 192 31.43 27.27 0.03
CA GLN A 192 31.96 27.08 1.37
C GLN A 192 31.01 26.13 2.11
N GLY A 193 31.54 24.99 2.56
CA GLY A 193 30.80 24.03 3.37
C GLY A 193 30.79 24.45 4.86
N LEU A 194 30.77 23.45 5.74
CA LEU A 194 30.72 23.64 7.19
C LEU A 194 32.11 23.49 7.86
N ALA A 195 33.19 23.63 7.12
CA ALA A 195 34.55 23.33 7.58
C ALA A 195 35.04 24.16 8.79
N ASN A 196 34.43 25.31 9.08
CA ASN A 196 34.76 26.15 10.24
C ASN A 196 34.11 25.70 11.53
N LEU A 197 33.08 24.81 11.46
CA LEU A 197 32.32 24.34 12.63
C LEU A 197 33.10 23.27 13.40
N ARG A 198 34.29 23.59 13.86
CA ARG A 198 35.23 22.63 14.49
C ARG A 198 34.77 22.07 15.83
N HIS A 199 33.73 22.71 16.46
CA HIS A 199 33.12 22.24 17.71
C HIS A 199 31.92 21.32 17.48
N MET A 200 31.58 21.03 16.19
CA MET A 200 30.45 20.18 15.83
C MET A 200 30.60 18.78 16.42
N GLU A 201 29.61 18.38 17.20
CA GLU A 201 29.50 17.02 17.79
C GLU A 201 28.42 16.19 17.11
N ALA A 202 27.30 16.83 16.68
CA ALA A 202 26.20 16.14 16.02
C ALA A 202 25.73 16.89 14.75
N LEU A 203 25.65 16.15 13.62
CA LEU A 203 25.24 16.68 12.33
C LEU A 203 24.19 15.74 11.71
N PHE A 204 22.99 16.29 11.48
CA PHE A 204 21.87 15.58 10.90
C PHE A 204 21.56 16.17 9.51
N LEU A 205 21.70 15.37 8.46
CA LEU A 205 21.48 15.75 7.07
C LEU A 205 20.49 14.83 6.35
N GLY A 206 19.94 13.85 7.03
CA GLY A 206 19.02 12.87 6.44
C GLY A 206 17.84 13.50 5.73
N GLY A 207 17.25 12.80 4.76
CA GLY A 207 16.09 13.28 4.02
C GLY A 207 16.38 14.36 2.97
N ASN A 208 17.66 14.69 2.70
CA ASN A 208 18.04 15.57 1.60
C ASN A 208 18.26 14.72 0.34
N LEU A 209 17.20 14.40 -0.40
CA LEU A 209 17.08 13.28 -1.34
C LEU A 209 18.04 13.22 -2.53
N ASN A 210 18.73 14.32 -2.88
CA ASN A 210 19.51 14.41 -4.13
C ASN A 210 20.94 14.90 -3.91
N LEU A 211 21.60 14.47 -2.84
CA LEU A 211 22.98 14.88 -2.59
C LEU A 211 23.91 14.40 -3.70
N THR A 212 24.57 15.35 -4.34
CA THR A 212 25.47 15.08 -5.47
C THR A 212 26.75 14.36 -5.05
N SER A 213 27.32 13.56 -5.96
CA SER A 213 28.60 12.88 -5.77
C SER A 213 29.69 13.85 -5.26
N GLY A 214 30.46 13.44 -4.24
CA GLY A 214 31.49 14.27 -3.60
C GLY A 214 30.93 15.38 -2.68
N PHE A 215 29.63 15.39 -2.35
CA PHE A 215 29.01 16.34 -1.42
C PHE A 215 29.77 16.39 -0.08
N LEU A 216 30.03 15.26 0.55
CA LEU A 216 30.69 15.18 1.87
C LEU A 216 32.06 15.85 1.86
N THR A 217 32.81 15.75 0.77
CA THR A 217 34.11 16.43 0.60
C THR A 217 33.93 17.93 0.47
N ARG A 218 32.97 18.41 -0.35
CA ARG A 218 32.69 19.83 -0.51
C ARG A 218 32.12 20.46 0.75
N LEU A 219 31.35 19.70 1.52
CA LEU A 219 30.85 20.13 2.84
C LEU A 219 31.99 20.39 3.83
N GLY A 220 33.17 19.79 3.62
CA GLY A 220 34.33 19.90 4.50
C GLY A 220 34.26 18.96 5.70
N LEU A 221 33.52 17.85 5.59
CA LEU A 221 33.27 16.89 6.65
C LEU A 221 34.56 16.40 7.34
N ALA A 222 35.63 16.21 6.59
CA ALA A 222 36.95 15.77 7.13
C ALA A 222 37.54 16.72 8.18
N ASN A 223 37.09 17.98 8.25
CA ASN A 223 37.57 18.97 9.22
C ASN A 223 36.74 18.93 10.55
N LEU A 224 35.61 18.23 10.56
CA LEU A 224 34.73 18.11 11.73
C LEU A 224 35.20 16.95 12.64
N THR A 225 36.44 17.01 13.10
CA THR A 225 37.10 15.92 13.84
C THR A 225 36.49 15.60 15.20
N ASN A 226 35.68 16.49 15.76
CA ASN A 226 34.96 16.27 17.04
C ASN A 226 33.60 15.60 16.86
N LEU A 227 33.21 15.30 15.63
CA LEU A 227 31.89 14.74 15.33
C LEU A 227 31.73 13.36 15.97
N LYS A 228 30.63 13.22 16.72
CA LYS A 228 30.23 12.01 17.46
C LYS A 228 29.01 11.35 16.78
N THR A 229 28.11 12.15 16.25
CA THR A 229 26.88 11.70 15.59
C THR A 229 26.79 12.26 14.18
N LEU A 230 26.57 11.39 13.19
CA LEU A 230 26.40 11.74 11.78
C LEU A 230 25.25 10.95 11.18
N HIS A 231 24.17 11.64 10.82
CA HIS A 231 23.02 11.05 10.15
C HIS A 231 22.95 11.53 8.70
N LEU A 232 22.99 10.57 7.78
CA LEU A 232 22.95 10.74 6.32
C LEU A 232 21.88 9.84 5.69
N GLY A 233 20.89 9.40 6.44
CA GLY A 233 19.82 8.54 5.94
C GLY A 233 18.99 9.23 4.85
N SER A 234 18.54 8.49 3.83
CA SER A 234 17.67 9.00 2.75
C SER A 234 18.24 10.20 1.98
N CYS A 235 19.54 10.16 1.65
CA CYS A 235 20.23 11.26 0.96
C CYS A 235 20.60 10.96 -0.51
N GLY A 236 20.36 9.74 -0.99
CA GLY A 236 20.75 9.33 -2.33
C GLY A 236 22.27 9.19 -2.53
N ILE A 237 23.06 9.12 -1.45
CA ILE A 237 24.52 9.07 -1.48
C ILE A 237 24.99 7.70 -2.03
N THR A 238 26.04 7.72 -2.86
CA THR A 238 26.64 6.53 -3.46
C THR A 238 28.04 6.20 -2.93
N THR A 239 28.70 7.13 -2.24
CA THR A 239 30.10 6.97 -1.79
C THR A 239 30.31 7.54 -0.38
N LEU A 240 31.16 6.88 0.41
CA LEU A 240 31.51 7.25 1.80
C LEU A 240 32.85 8.03 1.91
N GLN A 241 33.25 8.74 0.87
CA GLN A 241 34.51 9.46 0.87
C GLN A 241 34.51 10.56 1.94
N GLY A 242 35.49 10.52 2.85
CA GLY A 242 35.64 11.50 3.93
C GLY A 242 35.17 11.03 5.31
N ILE A 243 34.26 10.08 5.42
CA ILE A 243 33.75 9.57 6.71
C ILE A 243 34.85 8.85 7.51
N CYS A 244 35.72 8.14 6.85
CA CYS A 244 36.79 7.35 7.50
C CYS A 244 37.79 8.18 8.33
N ASN A 245 37.78 9.50 8.21
CA ASN A 245 38.61 10.41 9.01
C ASN A 245 37.99 10.77 10.35
N LEU A 246 36.70 10.49 10.55
CA LEU A 246 35.92 10.87 11.73
C LEU A 246 36.05 9.80 12.83
N LYS A 247 37.25 9.68 13.40
CA LYS A 247 37.56 8.60 14.37
C LYS A 247 36.77 8.65 15.70
N ASN A 248 36.15 9.81 16.00
CA ASN A 248 35.37 10.00 17.23
C ASN A 248 33.88 9.68 17.08
N LEU A 249 33.43 9.14 15.94
CA LEU A 249 32.05 8.77 15.73
C LEU A 249 31.60 7.68 16.71
N PHE A 250 30.44 7.95 17.34
CA PHE A 250 29.68 7.01 18.15
C PHE A 250 28.43 6.53 17.41
N GLU A 251 27.80 7.40 16.60
CA GLU A 251 26.62 7.10 15.82
C GLU A 251 26.85 7.44 14.34
N LEU A 252 26.52 6.50 13.46
CA LEU A 252 26.56 6.64 12.01
C LEU A 252 25.33 6.02 11.40
N ASP A 253 24.47 6.87 10.83
CA ASP A 253 23.32 6.48 10.04
C ASP A 253 23.59 6.75 8.55
N LEU A 254 23.53 5.68 7.76
CA LEU A 254 23.70 5.66 6.31
C LEU A 254 22.49 5.00 5.64
N SER A 255 21.38 4.84 6.35
CA SER A 255 20.20 4.12 5.89
C SER A 255 19.58 4.74 4.63
N SER A 256 18.82 3.96 3.88
CA SER A 256 18.04 4.42 2.73
C SER A 256 18.86 5.26 1.72
N ASN A 257 20.05 4.77 1.34
CA ASN A 257 20.92 5.40 0.36
C ASN A 257 21.14 4.49 -0.87
N ASN A 258 22.03 4.92 -1.78
CA ASN A 258 22.35 4.20 -3.01
C ASN A 258 23.78 3.60 -2.98
N PHE A 259 24.24 3.15 -1.80
CA PHE A 259 25.55 2.49 -1.72
C PHE A 259 25.50 1.15 -2.43
N GLU A 260 26.47 0.92 -3.32
CA GLU A 260 26.60 -0.32 -4.11
C GLU A 260 27.88 -1.07 -3.75
N GLY A 261 27.90 -2.39 -4.00
CA GLY A 261 29.06 -3.24 -3.78
C GLY A 261 29.35 -3.50 -2.31
N GLN A 262 30.62 -3.38 -1.88
CA GLN A 262 31.03 -3.71 -0.52
C GLN A 262 31.30 -2.47 0.32
N LEU A 263 31.08 -2.58 1.64
CA LEU A 263 31.43 -1.53 2.59
C LEU A 263 32.94 -1.21 2.54
N PRO A 264 33.33 0.08 2.61
CA PRO A 264 34.74 0.48 2.63
C PRO A 264 35.47 -0.09 3.85
N GLN A 265 36.63 -0.71 3.61
CA GLN A 265 37.49 -1.29 4.66
C GLN A 265 37.89 -0.30 5.75
N CYS A 266 37.90 1.00 5.44
CA CYS A 266 38.32 2.03 6.40
C CYS A 266 37.32 2.20 7.57
N LEU A 267 36.08 1.74 7.47
CA LEU A 267 35.12 1.78 8.59
C LEU A 267 35.60 0.98 9.81
N ILE A 268 36.49 -0.01 9.61
CA ILE A 268 37.10 -0.77 10.70
C ILE A 268 37.84 0.11 11.72
N ASN A 269 38.29 1.31 11.27
CA ASN A 269 39.00 2.26 12.12
C ASN A 269 38.11 3.06 13.06
N LEU A 270 36.77 2.97 12.89
CA LEU A 270 35.77 3.63 13.73
C LEU A 270 35.50 2.80 15.00
N THR A 271 36.56 2.56 15.78
CA THR A 271 36.52 1.64 16.94
C THR A 271 35.63 2.08 18.09
N HIS A 272 35.18 3.34 18.12
CA HIS A 272 34.27 3.90 19.13
C HIS A 272 32.80 3.84 18.72
N LEU A 273 32.51 3.33 17.51
CA LEU A 273 31.16 3.30 16.95
C LEU A 273 30.27 2.38 17.79
N LYS A 274 29.16 2.94 18.29
CA LYS A 274 28.14 2.26 19.11
C LYS A 274 26.89 1.96 18.28
N VAL A 275 26.54 2.85 17.34
CA VAL A 275 25.37 2.75 16.51
C VAL A 275 25.78 2.77 15.05
N LEU A 276 25.40 1.74 14.31
CA LEU A 276 25.61 1.64 12.88
C LEU A 276 24.30 1.22 12.22
N ASP A 277 23.75 2.11 11.41
CA ASP A 277 22.64 1.81 10.53
C ASP A 277 23.09 1.96 9.07
N ILE A 278 23.01 0.88 8.31
CA ILE A 278 23.31 0.85 6.86
C ILE A 278 22.13 0.26 6.08
N SER A 279 20.99 0.14 6.73
CA SER A 279 19.79 -0.48 6.17
C SER A 279 19.31 0.17 4.86
N SER A 280 18.51 -0.53 4.09
CA SER A 280 17.88 -0.01 2.85
C SER A 280 18.91 0.58 1.86
N ASN A 281 19.95 -0.19 1.54
CA ASN A 281 20.98 0.16 0.57
C ASN A 281 21.12 -0.93 -0.51
N ARG A 282 21.86 -0.65 -1.58
CA ARG A 282 22.17 -1.59 -2.67
C ARG A 282 23.49 -2.33 -2.45
N LEU A 283 23.93 -2.44 -1.20
CA LEU A 283 25.11 -3.23 -0.86
C LEU A 283 24.85 -4.71 -1.21
N SER A 284 25.87 -5.38 -1.72
CA SER A 284 25.73 -6.75 -2.22
C SER A 284 26.93 -7.61 -1.86
N GLY A 285 26.82 -8.92 -2.09
CA GLY A 285 27.85 -9.89 -1.77
C GLY A 285 27.71 -10.46 -0.37
N ASN A 286 28.81 -10.98 0.17
CA ASN A 286 28.80 -11.56 1.52
C ASN A 286 28.74 -10.45 2.58
N LEU A 287 28.03 -10.73 3.68
CA LEU A 287 27.99 -9.79 4.81
C LEU A 287 29.42 -9.43 5.25
N PRO A 288 29.76 -8.14 5.38
CA PRO A 288 31.15 -7.71 5.53
C PRO A 288 31.79 -8.20 6.83
N SER A 289 33.00 -8.70 6.75
CA SER A 289 33.85 -8.98 7.93
C SER A 289 34.19 -7.72 8.75
N ILE A 290 33.97 -6.53 8.18
CA ILE A 290 34.15 -5.24 8.85
C ILE A 290 33.29 -5.16 10.10
N VAL A 291 32.03 -5.59 10.03
CA VAL A 291 31.08 -5.55 11.14
C VAL A 291 31.61 -6.36 12.33
N ALA A 292 32.23 -7.52 12.09
CA ALA A 292 32.78 -8.36 13.12
C ALA A 292 33.91 -7.69 13.95
N ASN A 293 34.53 -6.64 13.41
CA ASN A 293 35.62 -5.91 14.09
C ASN A 293 35.15 -4.67 14.87
N LEU A 294 33.90 -4.22 14.67
CA LEU A 294 33.33 -3.06 15.35
C LEU A 294 32.74 -3.49 16.73
N THR A 295 33.59 -3.97 17.62
CA THR A 295 33.18 -4.64 18.88
C THR A 295 32.55 -3.71 19.93
N SER A 296 32.52 -2.40 19.69
CA SER A 296 31.85 -1.40 20.55
C SER A 296 30.38 -1.21 20.23
N LEU A 297 29.85 -1.85 19.19
CA LEU A 297 28.46 -1.68 18.76
C LEU A 297 27.48 -2.13 19.85
N GLU A 298 26.50 -1.27 20.06
CA GLU A 298 25.32 -1.46 20.91
C GLU A 298 24.06 -1.64 20.03
N TYR A 299 24.05 -1.01 18.83
CA TYR A 299 23.00 -1.07 17.84
C TYR A 299 23.57 -1.36 16.45
N LEU A 300 23.01 -2.33 15.74
CA LEU A 300 23.39 -2.70 14.39
C LEU A 300 22.16 -2.98 13.54
N ASP A 301 21.94 -2.17 12.51
CA ASP A 301 20.89 -2.40 11.51
C ASP A 301 21.49 -2.69 10.12
N LEU A 302 21.15 -3.87 9.60
CA LEU A 302 21.56 -4.41 8.31
C LEU A 302 20.33 -4.80 7.46
N SER A 303 19.16 -4.21 7.75
CA SER A 303 17.91 -4.60 7.11
C SER A 303 17.82 -4.09 5.68
N PHE A 304 17.01 -4.76 4.85
CA PHE A 304 16.72 -4.38 3.46
C PHE A 304 17.96 -4.18 2.58
N ILE A 305 18.91 -5.12 2.66
CA ILE A 305 20.14 -5.14 1.86
C ILE A 305 20.23 -6.46 1.09
N ASP A 306 20.77 -6.43 -0.14
CA ASP A 306 20.96 -7.58 -1.04
C ASP A 306 22.16 -8.46 -0.69
N PHE A 307 22.37 -8.77 0.59
CA PHE A 307 23.41 -9.71 0.98
C PHE A 307 23.12 -11.14 0.51
N GLN A 308 24.18 -11.85 0.14
CA GLN A 308 24.10 -13.20 -0.41
C GLN A 308 25.01 -14.18 0.34
N GLY A 309 24.79 -15.48 0.10
CA GLY A 309 25.65 -16.53 0.64
C GLY A 309 25.29 -16.91 2.06
N THR A 310 26.30 -17.20 2.89
CA THR A 310 26.10 -17.68 4.26
C THR A 310 26.73 -16.73 5.26
N PHE A 311 25.96 -16.30 6.24
CA PHE A 311 26.46 -15.49 7.36
C PHE A 311 26.34 -16.29 8.66
N SER A 312 27.45 -16.46 9.37
CA SER A 312 27.44 -17.02 10.70
C SER A 312 27.30 -15.91 11.75
N ILE A 313 26.24 -15.94 12.52
CA ILE A 313 26.00 -14.97 13.60
C ILE A 313 27.11 -15.03 14.67
N ASN A 314 27.85 -16.13 14.73
CA ASN A 314 29.02 -16.30 15.61
C ASN A 314 30.15 -15.28 15.30
N SER A 315 30.17 -14.69 14.11
CA SER A 315 31.09 -13.58 13.81
C SER A 315 30.89 -12.35 14.69
N LEU A 316 29.74 -12.22 15.34
CA LEU A 316 29.41 -11.18 16.31
C LEU A 316 29.71 -11.57 17.78
N ALA A 317 30.36 -12.72 18.04
CA ALA A 317 30.58 -13.20 19.40
C ALA A 317 31.38 -12.23 20.30
N ASN A 318 32.20 -11.37 19.72
CA ASN A 318 33.00 -10.38 20.47
C ASN A 318 32.26 -9.07 20.78
N HIS A 319 30.98 -8.91 20.35
CA HIS A 319 30.19 -7.70 20.58
C HIS A 319 29.50 -7.74 21.95
N SER A 320 30.27 -7.56 23.02
CA SER A 320 29.77 -7.73 24.39
C SER A 320 28.71 -6.72 24.85
N LYS A 321 28.44 -5.68 24.06
CA LYS A 321 27.49 -4.60 24.37
C LYS A 321 26.28 -4.56 23.43
N LEU A 322 26.19 -5.47 22.47
CA LEU A 322 25.14 -5.42 21.46
C LEU A 322 23.77 -5.68 22.09
N GLU A 323 22.89 -4.69 22.00
CA GLU A 323 21.53 -4.72 22.52
C GLU A 323 20.47 -4.87 21.40
N VAL A 324 20.77 -4.33 20.23
CA VAL A 324 19.87 -4.31 19.06
C VAL A 324 20.58 -4.91 17.85
N LEU A 325 19.98 -5.96 17.28
CA LEU A 325 20.43 -6.57 16.03
C LEU A 325 19.24 -6.72 15.08
N LEU A 326 19.26 -5.96 13.98
CA LEU A 326 18.29 -6.02 12.91
C LEU A 326 18.97 -6.53 11.64
N LEU A 327 18.48 -7.63 11.10
CA LEU A 327 18.98 -8.25 9.88
C LEU A 327 17.78 -8.83 9.11
N SER A 328 17.32 -8.10 8.12
CA SER A 328 16.22 -8.48 7.24
C SER A 328 16.69 -8.32 5.78
N PRO A 329 17.19 -9.37 5.13
CA PRO A 329 17.62 -9.26 3.74
C PRO A 329 16.44 -8.94 2.81
N GLN A 330 16.67 -8.15 1.78
CA GLN A 330 15.66 -7.78 0.80
C GLN A 330 15.25 -8.97 -0.08
N ASN A 331 16.12 -9.96 -0.22
CA ASN A 331 15.87 -11.18 -0.98
C ASN A 331 16.23 -12.42 -0.15
N ASP A 332 15.66 -13.56 -0.51
CA ASP A 332 15.93 -14.84 0.16
C ASP A 332 17.31 -15.46 -0.21
N MET A 333 18.32 -14.68 -0.49
CA MET A 333 19.64 -15.18 -0.93
C MET A 333 20.64 -15.34 0.23
N LEU A 334 20.36 -14.73 1.40
CA LEU A 334 21.19 -14.84 2.59
C LEU A 334 20.70 -16.00 3.48
N GLN A 335 21.61 -16.92 3.80
CA GLN A 335 21.38 -17.92 4.82
C GLN A 335 22.10 -17.56 6.12
N VAL A 336 21.36 -17.32 7.19
CA VAL A 336 21.94 -17.07 8.50
C VAL A 336 22.14 -18.39 9.26
N LYS A 337 23.38 -18.64 9.71
CA LYS A 337 23.71 -19.78 10.58
C LYS A 337 23.81 -19.33 12.02
N THR A 338 23.02 -19.96 12.86
CA THR A 338 22.93 -19.68 14.30
C THR A 338 23.57 -20.77 15.17
N GLU A 339 24.17 -21.79 14.56
CA GLU A 339 24.80 -22.91 15.23
C GLU A 339 26.01 -22.44 16.04
N ASN A 340 26.17 -22.97 17.26
CA ASN A 340 27.29 -22.72 18.16
C ASN A 340 27.46 -21.25 18.64
N TRP A 341 26.46 -20.39 18.46
CA TRP A 341 26.53 -19.04 18.97
C TRP A 341 25.92 -18.97 20.39
N LEU A 342 26.72 -18.62 21.36
CA LEU A 342 26.32 -18.32 22.74
C LEU A 342 26.70 -16.87 23.01
N PRO A 343 25.78 -15.92 22.82
CA PRO A 343 26.09 -14.51 23.06
C PRO A 343 26.36 -14.26 24.54
N THR A 344 27.38 -13.48 24.81
CA THR A 344 27.77 -13.06 26.17
C THR A 344 27.04 -11.80 26.60
N TYR A 345 26.18 -11.25 25.79
CA TYR A 345 25.46 -9.98 25.96
C TYR A 345 23.92 -10.20 25.86
N PRO A 346 23.13 -9.45 26.63
CA PRO A 346 21.69 -9.56 26.60
C PRO A 346 21.08 -8.72 25.46
N LEU A 347 20.55 -9.35 24.43
CA LEU A 347 19.78 -8.68 23.40
C LEU A 347 18.45 -8.16 23.97
N LYS A 348 18.07 -6.94 23.57
CA LYS A 348 16.75 -6.35 23.79
C LYS A 348 15.86 -6.50 22.56
N VAL A 349 16.45 -6.31 21.37
CA VAL A 349 15.77 -6.39 20.09
C VAL A 349 16.54 -7.33 19.17
N LEU A 350 15.84 -8.31 18.61
CA LEU A 350 16.38 -9.21 17.61
C LEU A 350 15.37 -9.36 16.47
N GLN A 351 15.80 -9.07 15.25
CA GLN A 351 15.01 -9.21 14.06
C GLN A 351 15.80 -9.99 13.00
N LEU A 352 15.30 -11.15 12.61
CA LEU A 352 15.90 -12.07 11.62
C LEU A 352 14.86 -12.60 10.61
N PRO A 353 13.98 -11.78 10.03
CA PRO A 353 13.08 -12.24 8.99
C PRO A 353 13.85 -12.50 7.70
N HIS A 354 13.32 -13.38 6.82
CA HIS A 354 13.91 -13.73 5.51
C HIS A 354 15.35 -14.30 5.57
N CYS A 355 15.78 -14.81 6.73
CA CYS A 355 17.14 -15.30 6.98
C CYS A 355 17.36 -16.79 6.67
N ARG A 356 16.37 -17.47 6.04
CA ARG A 356 16.38 -18.92 5.76
C ARG A 356 16.70 -19.78 6.99
N LEU A 357 16.27 -19.38 8.16
CA LEU A 357 16.39 -20.18 9.36
C LEU A 357 15.49 -21.42 9.24
N ASN A 358 16.07 -22.60 9.41
CA ASN A 358 15.36 -23.88 9.34
C ASN A 358 15.27 -24.60 10.69
N VAL A 359 15.99 -24.11 11.70
CA VAL A 359 16.00 -24.61 13.08
C VAL A 359 15.88 -23.44 14.03
N ASN A 360 15.12 -23.63 15.11
CA ASN A 360 15.01 -22.62 16.17
C ASN A 360 16.39 -22.27 16.71
N PRO A 361 16.80 -21.00 16.73
CA PRO A 361 18.11 -20.58 17.20
C PRO A 361 18.31 -20.94 18.68
N SER A 362 19.20 -21.90 18.97
CA SER A 362 19.42 -22.43 20.32
C SER A 362 19.94 -21.38 21.30
N PHE A 363 20.61 -20.32 20.80
CA PHE A 363 21.11 -19.23 21.64
C PHE A 363 19.99 -18.44 22.33
N LEU A 364 18.77 -18.43 21.75
CA LEU A 364 17.61 -17.75 22.36
C LEU A 364 17.22 -18.36 23.71
N LEU A 365 17.58 -19.62 23.97
CA LEU A 365 17.39 -20.26 25.28
C LEU A 365 18.16 -19.54 26.39
N HIS A 366 19.22 -18.84 26.06
CA HIS A 366 20.09 -18.12 26.99
C HIS A 366 19.82 -16.61 27.04
N GLN A 367 18.84 -16.11 26.25
CA GLN A 367 18.40 -14.72 26.29
C GLN A 367 17.25 -14.55 27.28
N SER A 368 17.34 -13.53 28.15
CA SER A 368 16.32 -13.25 29.17
C SER A 368 15.84 -11.80 29.20
N ASN A 369 16.38 -10.95 28.31
CA ASN A 369 16.10 -9.52 28.28
C ASN A 369 15.40 -9.07 26.99
N LEU A 370 14.99 -10.01 26.13
CA LEU A 370 14.32 -9.67 24.89
C LEU A 370 13.01 -8.95 25.18
N LYS A 371 12.82 -7.84 24.48
CA LYS A 371 11.59 -7.05 24.42
C LYS A 371 10.90 -7.20 23.08
N PHE A 372 11.67 -7.33 22.02
CA PHE A 372 11.20 -7.51 20.66
C PHE A 372 11.92 -8.69 20.01
N LEU A 373 11.15 -9.62 19.46
CA LEU A 373 11.68 -10.74 18.68
C LEU A 373 10.85 -10.94 17.41
N ASP A 374 11.51 -10.85 16.27
CA ASP A 374 10.95 -11.16 14.96
C ASP A 374 11.77 -12.28 14.28
N LEU A 375 11.12 -13.41 14.05
CA LEU A 375 11.65 -14.57 13.29
C LEU A 375 10.74 -14.92 12.11
N SER A 376 9.95 -13.97 11.65
CA SER A 376 9.01 -14.17 10.55
C SER A 376 9.72 -14.54 9.24
N HIS A 377 8.96 -15.00 8.25
CA HIS A 377 9.48 -15.33 6.90
C HIS A 377 10.70 -16.26 6.90
N ASN A 378 10.65 -17.33 7.70
CA ASN A 378 11.70 -18.32 7.76
C ASN A 378 11.14 -19.72 7.45
N GLN A 379 11.92 -20.75 7.69
CA GLN A 379 11.54 -22.16 7.49
C GLN A 379 11.54 -22.91 8.83
N LEU A 380 11.27 -22.18 9.94
CA LEU A 380 11.29 -22.74 11.26
C LEU A 380 10.20 -23.80 11.46
N VAL A 381 10.57 -24.91 12.09
CA VAL A 381 9.68 -26.05 12.31
C VAL A 381 9.56 -26.38 13.80
N GLY A 382 8.56 -27.17 14.14
CA GLY A 382 8.33 -27.68 15.49
C GLY A 382 7.13 -27.03 16.18
N ASN A 383 7.03 -27.19 17.49
CA ASN A 383 5.92 -26.66 18.28
C ASN A 383 6.15 -25.18 18.66
N PHE A 384 5.07 -24.54 19.12
CA PHE A 384 5.16 -23.17 19.65
C PHE A 384 6.22 -23.07 20.76
N PRO A 385 7.17 -22.12 20.69
CA PRO A 385 8.31 -22.05 21.59
C PRO A 385 7.94 -21.41 22.96
N THR A 386 7.20 -22.13 23.80
CA THR A 386 6.74 -21.64 25.13
C THR A 386 7.86 -21.21 26.05
N TRP A 387 9.03 -21.88 25.96
CA TRP A 387 10.22 -21.53 26.70
C TRP A 387 10.69 -20.09 26.45
N LEU A 388 10.43 -19.57 25.25
CA LEU A 388 10.80 -18.21 24.88
C LEU A 388 10.06 -17.18 25.74
N LEU A 389 8.75 -17.35 25.92
CA LEU A 389 7.94 -16.51 26.80
C LEU A 389 8.30 -16.69 28.26
N GLN A 390 8.64 -17.92 28.70
CA GLN A 390 9.04 -18.21 30.08
C GLN A 390 10.36 -17.56 30.44
N ASN A 391 11.32 -17.53 29.50
CA ASN A 391 12.65 -16.95 29.74
C ASN A 391 12.63 -15.42 29.59
N ASN A 392 11.75 -14.85 28.79
CA ASN A 392 11.68 -13.42 28.48
C ASN A 392 10.35 -12.83 28.95
N THR A 393 10.19 -12.69 30.28
CA THR A 393 8.97 -12.11 30.86
C THR A 393 8.74 -10.63 30.52
N GLY A 394 9.79 -9.95 30.02
CA GLY A 394 9.76 -8.58 29.51
C GLY A 394 9.40 -8.44 28.03
N LEU A 395 9.09 -9.54 27.33
CA LEU A 395 8.80 -9.54 25.91
C LEU A 395 7.51 -8.77 25.63
N GLU A 396 7.59 -7.81 24.70
CA GLU A 396 6.49 -6.92 24.29
C GLU A 396 5.97 -7.30 22.92
N VAL A 397 6.85 -7.77 22.02
CA VAL A 397 6.52 -8.15 20.64
C VAL A 397 7.11 -9.50 20.29
N LEU A 398 6.30 -10.40 19.74
CA LEU A 398 6.71 -11.71 19.23
C LEU A 398 6.10 -11.97 17.86
N PHE A 399 6.93 -11.99 16.83
CA PHE A 399 6.54 -12.31 15.45
C PHE A 399 7.17 -13.62 14.99
N LEU A 400 6.33 -14.59 14.68
CA LEU A 400 6.69 -15.93 14.18
C LEU A 400 5.97 -16.24 12.86
N TRP A 401 5.31 -15.28 12.25
CA TRP A 401 4.46 -15.47 11.09
C TRP A 401 5.25 -15.92 9.84
N ASN A 402 4.54 -16.59 8.92
CA ASN A 402 5.10 -17.16 7.70
C ASN A 402 6.32 -18.07 7.96
N ASN A 403 6.06 -19.12 8.74
CA ASN A 403 7.00 -20.19 9.06
C ASN A 403 6.34 -21.57 8.85
N SER A 404 6.96 -22.63 9.33
CA SER A 404 6.44 -24.01 9.30
C SER A 404 6.21 -24.59 10.69
N PHE A 405 5.94 -23.74 11.69
CA PHE A 405 5.55 -24.21 13.02
C PHE A 405 4.26 -25.04 12.94
N SER A 406 4.14 -26.04 13.79
CA SER A 406 3.03 -26.99 13.75
C SER A 406 2.63 -27.48 15.14
N GLY A 407 1.60 -28.32 15.21
CA GLY A 407 1.09 -28.88 16.44
C GLY A 407 0.07 -27.98 17.14
N ILE A 408 -0.29 -28.34 18.35
CA ILE A 408 -1.27 -27.60 19.15
C ILE A 408 -0.59 -26.50 19.98
N LEU A 409 -1.28 -25.39 20.17
CA LEU A 409 -0.85 -24.43 21.19
C LEU A 409 -0.98 -25.08 22.56
N PRO A 410 0.13 -25.27 23.29
CA PRO A 410 0.08 -25.93 24.58
C PRO A 410 -0.64 -25.05 25.60
N ARG A 411 -1.24 -25.67 26.60
CA ARG A 411 -1.76 -24.93 27.75
C ARG A 411 -0.58 -24.26 28.44
N LEU A 412 -0.50 -22.93 28.31
CA LEU A 412 0.54 -22.15 28.98
C LEU A 412 0.34 -22.19 30.49
N PRO A 413 1.42 -22.14 31.29
CA PRO A 413 1.29 -21.98 32.76
C PRO A 413 0.45 -20.75 33.07
N ASN A 414 -0.18 -20.74 34.29
CA ASN A 414 -1.00 -19.60 34.71
C ASN A 414 -0.16 -18.32 35.01
N ALA A 415 1.05 -18.25 34.51
CA ALA A 415 1.84 -17.04 34.52
C ALA A 415 1.20 -16.01 33.57
N LYS A 416 1.00 -14.78 34.02
CA LYS A 416 0.53 -13.67 33.18
C LYS A 416 1.72 -13.07 32.45
N TYR A 417 1.60 -12.92 31.15
CA TYR A 417 2.60 -12.23 30.31
C TYR A 417 2.13 -10.78 30.07
N ASP A 418 2.12 -9.99 31.17
CA ASP A 418 1.53 -8.63 31.19
C ASP A 418 2.32 -7.61 30.38
N LYS A 419 3.45 -7.98 29.82
CA LYS A 419 4.24 -7.11 28.93
C LYS A 419 3.97 -7.34 27.45
N LEU A 420 3.51 -8.54 27.07
CA LEU A 420 3.28 -8.86 25.66
C LEU A 420 2.09 -8.07 25.12
N ARG A 421 2.37 -7.28 24.08
CA ARG A 421 1.43 -6.39 23.39
C ARG A 421 1.07 -6.90 22.00
N HIS A 422 2.03 -7.49 21.29
CA HIS A 422 1.86 -7.94 19.92
C HIS A 422 2.29 -9.41 19.80
N LEU A 423 1.38 -10.23 19.28
CA LEU A 423 1.63 -11.64 19.00
C LEU A 423 1.13 -11.97 17.61
N ASP A 424 2.05 -12.36 16.72
CA ASP A 424 1.75 -12.83 15.38
C ASP A 424 2.33 -14.24 15.16
N ILE A 425 1.44 -15.20 14.98
CA ILE A 425 1.77 -16.58 14.63
C ILE A 425 1.06 -17.02 13.34
N SER A 426 0.62 -16.05 12.56
CA SER A 426 -0.13 -16.27 11.33
C SER A 426 0.70 -17.01 10.26
N SER A 427 0.04 -17.53 9.24
CA SER A 427 0.70 -18.22 8.12
C SER A 427 1.67 -19.32 8.57
N ASN A 428 1.18 -20.21 9.41
CA ASN A 428 1.90 -21.37 9.94
C ASN A 428 1.05 -22.65 9.77
N ASN A 429 1.45 -23.75 10.39
CA ASN A 429 0.73 -25.04 10.35
C ASN A 429 0.23 -25.45 11.76
N PHE A 430 -0.06 -24.49 12.64
CA PHE A 430 -0.64 -24.76 13.94
C PHE A 430 -2.04 -25.36 13.80
N SER A 431 -2.44 -26.24 14.73
CA SER A 431 -3.70 -26.98 14.63
C SER A 431 -4.35 -27.18 16.00
N GLY A 432 -5.55 -27.77 15.98
CA GLY A 432 -6.31 -28.07 17.18
C GLY A 432 -6.98 -26.87 17.82
N LYS A 433 -7.47 -27.01 19.04
CA LYS A 433 -8.25 -25.97 19.73
C LYS A 433 -7.36 -24.99 20.45
N LEU A 434 -7.78 -23.72 20.49
CA LEU A 434 -7.12 -22.71 21.33
C LEU A 434 -7.26 -23.05 22.84
N PRO A 435 -6.23 -22.79 23.66
CA PRO A 435 -6.29 -23.00 25.11
C PRO A 435 -7.39 -22.15 25.76
N GLU A 436 -8.20 -22.74 26.63
CA GLU A 436 -9.32 -22.08 27.31
C GLU A 436 -8.89 -20.87 28.18
N ASN A 437 -7.62 -20.80 28.58
CA ASN A 437 -7.08 -19.71 29.40
C ASN A 437 -6.29 -18.67 28.59
N LEU A 438 -6.36 -18.70 27.26
CA LEU A 438 -5.58 -17.82 26.36
C LEU A 438 -5.73 -16.33 26.73
N GLY A 439 -6.97 -15.84 26.87
CA GLY A 439 -7.21 -14.44 27.22
C GLY A 439 -6.85 -14.05 28.65
N ILE A 440 -6.81 -15.02 29.56
CA ILE A 440 -6.37 -14.77 30.95
C ILE A 440 -4.84 -14.57 31.02
N ILE A 441 -4.12 -15.29 30.19
CA ILE A 441 -2.64 -15.25 30.13
C ILE A 441 -2.13 -14.01 29.42
N PHE A 442 -2.81 -13.60 28.36
CA PHE A 442 -2.41 -12.49 27.49
C PHE A 442 -3.36 -11.28 27.58
N GLN A 443 -3.74 -10.89 28.80
CA GLN A 443 -4.73 -9.82 29.04
C GLN A 443 -4.37 -8.46 28.43
N LYS A 444 -3.08 -8.23 28.17
CA LYS A 444 -2.53 -6.94 27.73
C LYS A 444 -2.20 -6.89 26.23
N LEU A 445 -2.58 -7.91 25.47
CA LEU A 445 -2.43 -7.86 24.02
C LEU A 445 -3.27 -6.71 23.43
N ILE A 446 -2.64 -6.03 22.49
CA ILE A 446 -3.21 -4.99 21.63
C ILE A 446 -3.45 -5.60 20.24
N TYR A 447 -2.52 -6.45 19.79
CA TYR A 447 -2.53 -7.09 18.49
C TYR A 447 -2.40 -8.61 18.63
N LEU A 448 -3.32 -9.35 18.02
CA LEU A 448 -3.30 -10.81 17.95
C LEU A 448 -3.66 -11.29 16.55
N ASP A 449 -2.69 -11.84 15.82
CA ASP A 449 -2.88 -12.50 14.55
C ASP A 449 -2.53 -13.99 14.63
N MET A 450 -3.53 -14.83 14.38
CA MET A 450 -3.41 -16.30 14.27
C MET A 450 -3.95 -16.79 12.91
N SER A 451 -4.10 -15.89 11.95
CA SER A 451 -4.70 -16.20 10.65
C SER A 451 -3.89 -17.22 9.84
N LYS A 452 -4.50 -17.79 8.81
CA LYS A 452 -3.83 -18.74 7.90
C LYS A 452 -3.11 -19.88 8.62
N ASN A 453 -3.86 -20.58 9.47
CA ASN A 453 -3.43 -21.76 10.20
C ASN A 453 -4.48 -22.88 10.08
N ASN A 454 -4.35 -23.96 10.84
CA ASN A 454 -5.31 -25.08 10.90
C ASN A 454 -6.02 -25.18 12.26
N PHE A 455 -6.21 -24.05 12.96
CA PHE A 455 -6.93 -24.02 14.22
C PHE A 455 -8.40 -24.40 14.04
N GLU A 456 -8.95 -25.12 15.03
CA GLU A 456 -10.32 -25.64 14.98
C GLU A 456 -11.10 -25.41 16.29
N GLY A 457 -12.38 -25.74 16.25
CA GLY A 457 -13.26 -25.62 17.42
C GLY A 457 -13.73 -24.19 17.68
N ASN A 458 -14.22 -23.92 18.87
CA ASN A 458 -14.76 -22.62 19.23
C ASN A 458 -13.67 -21.69 19.74
N ILE A 459 -13.84 -20.39 19.54
CA ILE A 459 -12.98 -19.39 20.19
C ILE A 459 -13.23 -19.42 21.70
N PRO A 460 -12.21 -19.48 22.56
CA PRO A 460 -12.35 -19.50 23.99
C PRO A 460 -13.03 -18.25 24.54
N TYR A 461 -13.93 -18.41 25.54
CA TYR A 461 -14.59 -17.27 26.19
C TYR A 461 -13.59 -16.30 26.86
N SER A 462 -12.45 -16.80 27.29
CA SER A 462 -11.39 -15.98 27.90
C SER A 462 -10.82 -14.88 27.00
N VAL A 463 -10.92 -15.00 25.67
CA VAL A 463 -10.49 -13.94 24.76
C VAL A 463 -11.19 -12.61 25.05
N GLY A 464 -12.42 -12.63 25.58
CA GLY A 464 -13.11 -11.42 26.05
C GLY A 464 -12.47 -10.73 27.27
N GLU A 465 -11.45 -11.31 27.90
CA GLU A 465 -10.66 -10.66 28.96
C GLU A 465 -9.51 -9.78 28.43
N MET A 466 -9.22 -9.84 27.13
CA MET A 466 -8.23 -8.99 26.46
C MET A 466 -8.82 -7.60 26.17
N LYS A 467 -8.95 -6.76 27.19
CA LYS A 467 -9.66 -5.46 27.11
C LYS A 467 -8.94 -4.40 26.26
N GLU A 468 -7.63 -4.52 26.10
CA GLU A 468 -6.78 -3.60 25.32
C GLU A 468 -6.64 -4.04 23.86
N LEU A 469 -7.28 -5.16 23.46
CA LEU A 469 -7.17 -5.71 22.11
C LEU A 469 -7.84 -4.78 21.10
N THR A 470 -7.04 -4.29 20.16
CA THR A 470 -7.48 -3.43 19.04
C THR A 470 -7.60 -4.19 17.74
N ILE A 471 -6.74 -5.21 17.55
CA ILE A 471 -6.74 -6.03 16.32
C ILE A 471 -6.80 -7.50 16.71
N LEU A 472 -7.80 -8.20 16.15
CA LEU A 472 -7.95 -9.66 16.24
C LEU A 472 -8.16 -10.23 14.84
N ASP A 473 -7.17 -10.97 14.35
CA ASP A 473 -7.29 -11.73 13.11
C ASP A 473 -7.19 -13.24 13.37
N LEU A 474 -8.28 -13.95 13.14
CA LEU A 474 -8.39 -15.41 13.20
C LEU A 474 -8.80 -15.99 11.84
N SER A 475 -8.69 -15.22 10.78
CA SER A 475 -9.14 -15.60 9.45
C SER A 475 -8.39 -16.80 8.87
N ARG A 476 -8.99 -17.45 7.87
CA ARG A 476 -8.38 -18.58 7.15
C ARG A 476 -7.90 -19.69 8.10
N ASN A 477 -8.84 -20.18 8.90
CA ASN A 477 -8.68 -21.29 9.82
C ASN A 477 -9.88 -22.26 9.70
N ASN A 478 -10.00 -23.20 10.63
CA ASN A 478 -11.13 -24.13 10.70
C ASN A 478 -11.99 -23.92 11.97
N PHE A 479 -12.07 -22.66 12.46
CA PHE A 479 -12.86 -22.34 13.62
C PHE A 479 -14.36 -22.54 13.37
N THR A 480 -15.08 -22.96 14.40
CA THR A 480 -16.53 -23.24 14.35
C THR A 480 -17.27 -22.52 15.47
N GLY A 481 -18.58 -22.62 15.48
CA GLY A 481 -19.39 -22.08 16.56
C GLY A 481 -20.06 -20.75 16.19
N LYS A 482 -20.64 -20.11 17.20
CA LYS A 482 -21.25 -18.77 17.10
C LYS A 482 -20.26 -17.71 17.55
N LEU A 483 -20.50 -16.46 17.17
CA LEU A 483 -19.73 -15.31 17.70
C LEU A 483 -19.73 -15.36 19.23
N PRO A 484 -18.56 -15.45 19.90
CA PRO A 484 -18.50 -15.54 21.35
C PRO A 484 -18.96 -14.24 21.99
N ARG A 485 -19.96 -14.36 22.88
CA ARG A 485 -20.52 -13.19 23.59
C ARG A 485 -19.46 -12.31 24.24
N PRO A 486 -18.44 -12.83 24.98
CA PRO A 486 -17.45 -11.96 25.61
C PRO A 486 -16.62 -11.11 24.64
N ILE A 487 -16.27 -11.62 23.46
CA ILE A 487 -15.53 -10.84 22.46
C ILE A 487 -16.38 -9.65 22.01
N VAL A 488 -17.60 -9.91 21.54
CA VAL A 488 -18.45 -8.87 20.95
C VAL A 488 -19.11 -7.93 21.97
N SER A 489 -18.99 -8.20 23.27
CA SER A 489 -19.57 -7.36 24.33
C SER A 489 -18.55 -6.76 25.31
N SER A 490 -17.29 -7.17 25.25
CA SER A 490 -16.31 -6.81 26.28
C SER A 490 -14.98 -6.26 25.74
N CYS A 491 -14.60 -6.59 24.49
CA CYS A 491 -13.39 -6.04 23.86
C CYS A 491 -13.75 -4.70 23.20
N LEU A 492 -14.01 -3.67 24.00
CA LEU A 492 -14.54 -2.38 23.52
C LEU A 492 -13.54 -1.61 22.64
N SER A 493 -12.22 -1.79 22.88
CA SER A 493 -11.14 -1.15 22.12
C SER A 493 -10.90 -1.79 20.74
N LEU A 494 -11.67 -2.84 20.37
CA LEU A 494 -11.46 -3.56 19.13
C LEU A 494 -11.85 -2.70 17.93
N ASP A 495 -10.87 -2.30 17.12
CA ASP A 495 -11.03 -1.57 15.85
C ASP A 495 -11.09 -2.53 14.65
N TRP A 496 -10.35 -3.63 14.70
CA TRP A 496 -10.27 -4.62 13.61
C TRP A 496 -10.64 -6.02 14.09
N LEU A 497 -11.65 -6.62 13.48
CA LEU A 497 -12.05 -8.00 13.72
C LEU A 497 -12.15 -8.75 12.40
N ASP A 498 -11.25 -9.70 12.15
CA ASP A 498 -11.31 -10.60 11.00
C ASP A 498 -11.50 -12.07 11.43
N LEU A 499 -12.68 -12.62 11.14
CA LEU A 499 -13.05 -14.02 11.34
C LEU A 499 -13.36 -14.72 10.01
N SER A 500 -12.99 -14.11 8.90
CA SER A 500 -13.34 -14.58 7.56
C SER A 500 -12.70 -15.93 7.24
N ASN A 501 -13.24 -16.63 6.25
CA ASN A 501 -12.71 -17.92 5.78
C ASN A 501 -12.58 -18.97 6.91
N ASN A 502 -13.69 -19.21 7.59
CA ASN A 502 -13.83 -20.16 8.70
C ASN A 502 -15.16 -20.94 8.59
N ASN A 503 -15.52 -21.68 9.63
CA ASN A 503 -16.78 -22.44 9.70
C ASN A 503 -17.74 -21.88 10.76
N PHE A 504 -17.72 -20.58 11.02
CA PHE A 504 -18.65 -19.94 11.96
C PHE A 504 -20.09 -19.99 11.44
N TYR A 505 -21.06 -20.13 12.35
CA TYR A 505 -22.47 -20.22 12.01
C TYR A 505 -23.36 -19.48 13.00
N GLY A 506 -24.65 -19.42 12.69
CA GLY A 506 -25.68 -18.80 13.52
C GLY A 506 -26.03 -17.40 13.08
N GLN A 507 -26.67 -16.65 13.95
CA GLN A 507 -27.16 -15.31 13.66
C GLN A 507 -26.04 -14.28 13.70
N LEU A 508 -26.07 -13.39 12.72
CA LEU A 508 -25.14 -12.25 12.62
C LEU A 508 -25.64 -11.07 13.49
N PHE A 509 -24.72 -10.32 14.11
CA PHE A 509 -25.00 -9.12 14.93
C PHE A 509 -25.97 -9.33 16.08
N PRO A 510 -25.69 -10.23 17.03
CA PRO A 510 -26.60 -10.46 18.14
C PRO A 510 -26.79 -9.19 18.99
N ASN A 511 -27.97 -8.99 19.57
CA ASN A 511 -28.38 -7.78 20.29
C ASN A 511 -27.47 -7.41 21.49
N TYR A 512 -26.63 -8.33 21.96
CA TYR A 512 -25.63 -8.07 23.00
C TYR A 512 -24.28 -7.60 22.47
N MET A 513 -24.13 -7.42 21.17
CA MET A 513 -22.92 -6.88 20.55
C MET A 513 -22.78 -5.40 20.91
N ASN A 514 -21.58 -4.99 21.36
CA ASN A 514 -21.29 -3.64 21.82
C ASN A 514 -19.84 -3.28 21.55
N LEU A 515 -19.41 -3.31 20.28
CA LEU A 515 -18.06 -2.96 19.85
C LEU A 515 -18.06 -1.50 19.39
N THR A 516 -17.86 -0.55 20.30
CA THR A 516 -18.00 0.89 20.05
C THR A 516 -16.92 1.45 19.13
N ASP A 517 -15.70 0.94 19.27
CA ASP A 517 -14.51 1.45 18.55
C ASP A 517 -14.30 0.73 17.21
N LEU A 518 -15.18 -0.25 16.86
CA LEU A 518 -15.01 -1.10 15.69
C LEU A 518 -15.03 -0.29 14.38
N GLY A 519 -13.89 -0.29 13.68
CA GLY A 519 -13.70 0.33 12.37
C GLY A 519 -13.82 -0.65 11.21
N SER A 520 -13.40 -1.92 11.40
CA SER A 520 -13.39 -2.92 10.34
C SER A 520 -13.87 -4.28 10.83
N LEU A 521 -14.85 -4.85 10.11
CA LEU A 521 -15.44 -6.16 10.42
C LEU A 521 -15.48 -7.06 9.19
N TYR A 522 -14.72 -8.17 9.24
CA TYR A 522 -14.69 -9.19 8.21
C TYR A 522 -15.22 -10.53 8.73
N LEU A 523 -16.35 -10.97 8.18
CA LEU A 523 -17.04 -12.22 8.52
C LEU A 523 -17.32 -13.06 7.26
N ASP A 524 -16.73 -12.68 6.15
CA ASP A 524 -16.96 -13.34 4.86
C ASP A 524 -16.48 -14.80 4.82
N ASN A 525 -17.00 -15.55 3.85
CA ASN A 525 -16.66 -16.96 3.68
C ASN A 525 -16.84 -17.79 4.96
N ASN A 526 -18.07 -17.77 5.49
CA ASN A 526 -18.51 -18.49 6.66
C ASN A 526 -19.92 -19.10 6.45
N HIS A 527 -20.56 -19.58 7.51
CA HIS A 527 -21.90 -20.18 7.47
C HIS A 527 -22.92 -19.38 8.30
N PHE A 528 -22.74 -18.07 8.45
CA PHE A 528 -23.71 -17.22 9.14
C PHE A 528 -25.03 -17.20 8.37
N SER A 529 -26.14 -17.26 9.08
CA SER A 529 -27.45 -17.44 8.45
C SER A 529 -28.55 -16.63 9.12
N GLY A 530 -29.70 -16.53 8.45
CA GLY A 530 -30.85 -15.81 8.92
C GLY A 530 -30.81 -14.32 8.59
N LYS A 531 -31.66 -13.53 9.28
CA LYS A 531 -31.72 -12.08 9.07
C LYS A 531 -30.66 -11.35 9.87
N MET A 532 -30.14 -10.27 9.33
CA MET A 532 -29.26 -9.35 10.06
C MET A 532 -30.04 -8.60 11.12
N THR A 533 -29.61 -8.64 12.37
CA THR A 533 -30.17 -7.91 13.49
C THR A 533 -29.40 -6.64 13.80
N ASP A 534 -29.91 -5.81 14.68
CA ASP A 534 -29.44 -4.44 14.94
C ASP A 534 -28.29 -4.32 15.96
N GLY A 535 -27.72 -5.44 16.41
CA GLY A 535 -26.63 -5.45 17.38
C GLY A 535 -25.36 -4.70 16.99
N LEU A 536 -25.19 -4.38 15.69
CA LEU A 536 -24.03 -3.62 15.20
C LEU A 536 -24.20 -2.10 15.36
N LEU A 537 -25.37 -1.61 15.75
CA LEU A 537 -25.66 -0.16 15.82
C LEU A 537 -24.75 0.63 16.79
N SER A 538 -24.12 -0.04 17.76
CA SER A 538 -23.16 0.58 18.67
C SER A 538 -21.84 0.97 17.99
N SER A 539 -21.51 0.34 16.85
CA SER A 539 -20.22 0.49 16.13
C SER A 539 -20.26 1.68 15.16
N THR A 540 -20.40 2.90 15.68
CA THR A 540 -20.58 4.11 14.86
C THR A 540 -19.37 4.53 14.05
N LEU A 541 -18.18 3.98 14.38
CA LEU A 541 -16.91 4.24 13.69
C LEU A 541 -16.64 3.24 12.54
N LEU A 542 -17.61 2.37 12.20
CA LEU A 542 -17.45 1.32 11.22
C LEU A 542 -17.20 1.88 9.82
N ARG A 543 -16.03 1.60 9.28
CA ARG A 543 -15.55 1.98 7.94
C ARG A 543 -15.70 0.86 6.92
N VAL A 544 -15.51 -0.39 7.35
CA VAL A 544 -15.55 -1.57 6.49
C VAL A 544 -16.47 -2.63 7.09
N LEU A 545 -17.42 -3.10 6.30
CA LEU A 545 -18.27 -4.25 6.63
C LEU A 545 -18.23 -5.27 5.49
N ASN A 546 -17.65 -6.44 5.75
CA ASN A 546 -17.65 -7.56 4.82
C ASN A 546 -18.34 -8.78 5.42
N VAL A 547 -19.48 -9.16 4.86
CA VAL A 547 -20.27 -10.36 5.21
C VAL A 547 -20.56 -11.21 3.98
N SER A 548 -19.75 -11.07 2.94
CA SER A 548 -19.92 -11.81 1.67
C SER A 548 -19.79 -13.31 1.86
N ASN A 549 -20.32 -14.08 0.92
CA ASN A 549 -20.25 -15.55 0.91
C ASN A 549 -20.65 -16.18 2.25
N ASN A 550 -21.94 -16.00 2.58
CA ASN A 550 -22.59 -16.53 3.76
C ASN A 550 -24.01 -17.05 3.41
N MET A 551 -24.80 -17.39 4.40
CA MET A 551 -26.19 -17.85 4.21
C MET A 551 -27.21 -16.81 4.72
N LEU A 552 -26.88 -15.51 4.62
CA LEU A 552 -27.75 -14.44 5.10
C LEU A 552 -28.98 -14.28 4.22
N SER A 553 -30.14 -14.04 4.84
CA SER A 553 -31.41 -13.96 4.15
C SER A 553 -32.28 -12.79 4.65
N GLY A 554 -33.36 -12.52 3.95
CA GLY A 554 -34.20 -11.38 4.23
C GLY A 554 -33.74 -10.10 3.60
N ASP A 555 -34.30 -8.98 4.01
CA ASP A 555 -34.02 -7.67 3.42
C ASP A 555 -32.73 -7.07 4.01
N ILE A 556 -32.05 -6.24 3.23
CA ILE A 556 -30.95 -5.41 3.74
C ILE A 556 -31.55 -4.40 4.73
N PRO A 557 -31.12 -4.37 6.00
CA PRO A 557 -31.74 -3.51 7.00
C PRO A 557 -31.47 -2.01 6.72
N HIS A 558 -32.51 -1.21 6.92
CA HIS A 558 -32.44 0.25 6.74
C HIS A 558 -31.49 0.95 7.73
N TRP A 559 -31.23 0.33 8.90
CA TRP A 559 -30.32 0.89 9.91
C TRP A 559 -28.86 0.94 9.44
N ILE A 560 -28.48 0.20 8.38
CA ILE A 560 -27.13 0.30 7.78
C ILE A 560 -26.82 1.74 7.34
N GLY A 561 -27.84 2.49 6.92
CA GLY A 561 -27.71 3.90 6.57
C GLY A 561 -27.32 4.85 7.72
N ASN A 562 -27.17 4.35 8.95
CA ASN A 562 -26.74 5.14 10.11
C ASN A 562 -25.22 5.21 10.27
N PHE A 563 -24.44 4.40 9.52
CA PHE A 563 -22.96 4.39 9.62
C PHE A 563 -22.33 5.49 8.76
N SER A 564 -22.28 6.70 9.28
CA SER A 564 -21.86 7.90 8.51
C SER A 564 -20.46 7.84 7.91
N VAL A 565 -19.56 7.06 8.49
CA VAL A 565 -18.16 6.90 8.05
C VAL A 565 -17.91 5.61 7.25
N LEU A 566 -18.95 4.80 6.98
CA LEU A 566 -18.83 3.57 6.24
C LEU A 566 -18.38 3.86 4.80
N SER A 567 -17.22 3.34 4.43
CA SER A 567 -16.61 3.51 3.12
C SER A 567 -16.75 2.27 2.22
N VAL A 568 -16.85 1.07 2.83
CA VAL A 568 -16.91 -0.20 2.12
C VAL A 568 -17.97 -1.10 2.68
N LEU A 569 -18.87 -1.58 1.80
CA LEU A 569 -19.97 -2.47 2.14
C LEU A 569 -19.99 -3.67 1.20
N LEU A 570 -19.62 -4.86 1.70
CA LEU A 570 -19.55 -6.09 0.95
C LEU A 570 -20.52 -7.12 1.53
N MET A 571 -21.52 -7.52 0.73
CA MET A 571 -22.57 -8.48 1.09
C MET A 571 -22.88 -9.45 -0.06
N SER A 572 -21.95 -9.61 -0.99
CA SER A 572 -22.14 -10.49 -2.15
C SER A 572 -22.27 -11.96 -1.76
N GLU A 573 -22.76 -12.79 -2.68
CA GLU A 573 -22.89 -14.23 -2.48
C GLU A 573 -23.65 -14.61 -1.20
N ASN A 574 -24.91 -14.12 -1.10
CA ASN A 574 -25.84 -14.39 0.00
C ASN A 574 -27.26 -14.67 -0.56
N TYR A 575 -28.24 -14.81 0.32
CA TYR A 575 -29.67 -14.99 -0.03
C TYR A 575 -30.50 -13.74 0.29
N LEU A 576 -29.86 -12.56 0.22
CA LEU A 576 -30.55 -11.28 0.51
C LEU A 576 -31.59 -10.99 -0.57
N GLN A 577 -32.75 -10.47 -0.14
CA GLN A 577 -33.90 -10.20 -1.02
C GLN A 577 -34.46 -8.80 -0.81
N GLY A 578 -35.50 -8.47 -1.52
CA GLY A 578 -36.20 -7.20 -1.36
C GLY A 578 -35.48 -6.03 -2.07
N ASN A 579 -35.74 -4.84 -1.56
CA ASN A 579 -35.24 -3.61 -2.15
C ASN A 579 -33.92 -3.19 -1.50
N ILE A 580 -33.02 -2.59 -2.29
CA ILE A 580 -31.87 -1.87 -1.73
C ILE A 580 -32.40 -0.65 -0.96
N PRO A 581 -32.12 -0.50 0.36
CA PRO A 581 -32.68 0.55 1.18
C PRO A 581 -32.26 1.94 0.69
N VAL A 582 -33.22 2.87 0.61
CA VAL A 582 -32.94 4.27 0.24
C VAL A 582 -32.02 4.97 1.24
N GLN A 583 -31.96 4.48 2.48
CA GLN A 583 -31.10 4.98 3.54
C GLN A 583 -29.60 4.82 3.24
N LEU A 584 -29.20 3.93 2.31
CA LEU A 584 -27.80 3.87 1.84
C LEU A 584 -27.36 5.18 1.17
N ASN A 585 -28.30 6.01 0.68
CA ASN A 585 -27.97 7.34 0.16
C ASN A 585 -27.50 8.33 1.24
N ASN A 586 -27.66 8.01 2.52
CA ASN A 586 -27.16 8.81 3.63
C ASN A 586 -25.66 8.60 3.87
N LEU A 587 -25.10 7.51 3.34
CA LEU A 587 -23.68 7.13 3.51
C LEU A 587 -22.81 7.91 2.52
N LYS A 588 -22.47 9.15 2.85
CA LYS A 588 -21.68 10.02 1.96
C LYS A 588 -20.21 9.58 1.81
N SER A 589 -19.72 8.82 2.77
CA SER A 589 -18.37 8.26 2.76
C SER A 589 -18.27 6.92 1.99
N LEU A 590 -19.43 6.37 1.52
CA LEU A 590 -19.45 5.06 0.88
C LEU A 590 -18.84 5.13 -0.52
N GLU A 591 -17.70 4.50 -0.69
CA GLU A 591 -16.95 4.46 -1.94
C GLU A 591 -17.13 3.15 -2.70
N PHE A 592 -17.22 2.05 -1.98
CA PHE A 592 -17.29 0.71 -2.57
C PHE A 592 -18.52 -0.06 -2.03
N ILE A 593 -19.35 -0.58 -2.93
CA ILE A 593 -20.50 -1.44 -2.58
C ILE A 593 -20.53 -2.67 -3.48
N ASP A 594 -20.57 -3.86 -2.87
CA ASP A 594 -20.79 -5.13 -3.56
C ASP A 594 -21.98 -5.88 -2.92
N LEU A 595 -23.06 -5.96 -3.66
CA LEU A 595 -24.28 -6.72 -3.32
C LEU A 595 -24.58 -7.78 -4.39
N SER A 596 -23.59 -8.15 -5.18
CA SER A 596 -23.73 -9.14 -6.26
C SER A 596 -24.16 -10.53 -5.75
N GLU A 597 -24.59 -11.40 -6.64
CA GLU A 597 -24.92 -12.80 -6.32
C GLU A 597 -25.97 -12.91 -5.16
N ASN A 598 -27.07 -12.15 -5.27
CA ASN A 598 -28.16 -12.12 -4.30
C ASN A 598 -29.54 -12.20 -5.01
N SER A 599 -30.63 -11.92 -4.31
CA SER A 599 -32.00 -11.92 -4.88
C SER A 599 -32.68 -10.55 -4.81
N LEU A 600 -31.92 -9.47 -4.88
CA LEU A 600 -32.41 -8.08 -4.79
C LEU A 600 -33.25 -7.71 -5.99
N ILE A 601 -34.30 -6.88 -5.79
CA ILE A 601 -35.31 -6.61 -6.82
C ILE A 601 -35.37 -5.16 -7.32
N SER A 602 -34.82 -4.20 -6.59
CA SER A 602 -34.80 -2.80 -7.02
C SER A 602 -33.47 -2.11 -6.77
N LEU A 603 -33.17 -1.11 -7.60
CA LEU A 603 -31.97 -0.30 -7.54
C LEU A 603 -32.28 1.03 -6.84
N SER A 604 -31.42 1.47 -5.89
CA SER A 604 -31.49 2.78 -5.26
C SER A 604 -30.51 3.78 -5.90
N ASN A 605 -30.59 5.04 -5.46
CA ASN A 605 -29.91 6.18 -6.09
C ASN A 605 -28.50 6.39 -5.49
N LEU A 606 -27.58 5.44 -5.62
CA LEU A 606 -26.23 5.43 -5.02
C LEU A 606 -25.27 6.43 -5.70
N SER A 607 -25.60 7.73 -5.68
CA SER A 607 -24.94 8.75 -6.51
C SER A 607 -23.54 9.19 -6.02
N PHE A 608 -23.11 8.78 -4.83
CA PHE A 608 -21.81 9.15 -4.25
C PHE A 608 -20.76 8.03 -4.33
N VAL A 609 -21.20 6.82 -4.66
CA VAL A 609 -20.36 5.62 -4.66
C VAL A 609 -19.43 5.61 -5.88
N LYS A 610 -18.17 5.21 -5.67
CA LYS A 610 -17.17 5.07 -6.75
C LYS A 610 -17.31 3.73 -7.49
N HIS A 611 -17.54 2.64 -6.76
CA HIS A 611 -17.59 1.27 -7.31
C HIS A 611 -18.88 0.56 -6.88
N ILE A 612 -19.71 0.19 -7.85
CA ILE A 612 -21.00 -0.46 -7.63
C ILE A 612 -21.03 -1.80 -8.34
N TYR A 613 -21.15 -2.89 -7.56
CA TYR A 613 -21.28 -4.26 -8.06
C TYR A 613 -22.65 -4.83 -7.62
N LEU A 614 -23.50 -5.12 -8.59
CA LEU A 614 -24.88 -5.61 -8.39
C LEU A 614 -25.24 -6.75 -9.35
N GLN A 615 -24.24 -7.35 -10.00
CA GLN A 615 -24.44 -8.43 -10.96
C GLN A 615 -25.10 -9.65 -10.32
N ASN A 616 -25.76 -10.47 -11.14
CA ASN A 616 -26.43 -11.71 -10.71
C ASN A 616 -27.46 -11.48 -9.59
N ASN A 617 -28.41 -10.58 -9.84
CA ASN A 617 -29.54 -10.30 -8.96
C ASN A 617 -30.87 -10.41 -9.74
N ALA A 618 -31.99 -10.06 -9.11
CA ALA A 618 -33.29 -9.99 -9.76
C ALA A 618 -33.79 -8.54 -9.99
N ILE A 619 -32.85 -7.59 -10.08
CA ILE A 619 -33.13 -6.15 -10.17
C ILE A 619 -33.91 -5.83 -11.44
N LYS A 620 -35.05 -5.17 -11.27
CA LYS A 620 -35.99 -4.77 -12.32
C LYS A 620 -36.10 -3.25 -12.42
N GLY A 621 -36.55 -2.77 -13.56
CA GLY A 621 -36.80 -1.35 -13.75
C GLY A 621 -35.86 -0.70 -14.73
N LEU A 622 -35.80 0.63 -14.70
CA LEU A 622 -34.91 1.43 -15.53
C LEU A 622 -33.58 1.66 -14.82
N ILE A 623 -32.50 1.86 -15.55
CA ILE A 623 -31.25 2.34 -14.98
C ILE A 623 -31.47 3.77 -14.47
N PRO A 624 -31.24 4.04 -13.16
CA PRO A 624 -31.42 5.38 -12.60
C PRO A 624 -30.48 6.40 -13.26
N ILE A 625 -31.04 7.51 -13.71
CA ILE A 625 -30.26 8.59 -14.36
C ILE A 625 -29.17 9.15 -13.42
N ALA A 626 -29.46 9.19 -12.13
CA ALA A 626 -28.53 9.72 -11.15
C ALA A 626 -27.20 8.98 -11.08
N LEU A 627 -27.19 7.66 -11.31
CA LEU A 627 -25.95 6.87 -11.37
C LEU A 627 -25.04 7.33 -12.53
N LEU A 628 -25.63 7.50 -13.71
CA LEU A 628 -24.87 7.88 -14.93
C LEU A 628 -24.51 9.38 -14.97
N ARG A 629 -25.09 10.19 -14.09
CA ARG A 629 -24.73 11.60 -13.89
C ARG A 629 -23.67 11.81 -12.81
N SER A 630 -23.36 10.77 -12.04
CA SER A 630 -22.35 10.86 -11.00
C SER A 630 -20.97 11.16 -11.60
N SER A 631 -20.27 12.13 -11.03
CA SER A 631 -18.87 12.44 -11.37
C SER A 631 -17.88 11.57 -10.59
N THR A 632 -18.34 10.89 -9.53
CA THR A 632 -17.51 10.04 -8.67
C THR A 632 -17.48 8.58 -9.13
N LEU A 633 -18.49 8.12 -9.90
CA LEU A 633 -18.62 6.73 -10.29
C LEU A 633 -17.53 6.31 -11.27
N LEU A 634 -16.76 5.29 -10.89
CA LEU A 634 -15.67 4.69 -11.67
C LEU A 634 -16.07 3.34 -12.28
N THR A 635 -16.80 2.51 -11.51
CA THR A 635 -17.23 1.17 -11.92
C THR A 635 -18.71 0.97 -11.69
N LEU A 636 -19.43 0.53 -12.73
CA LEU A 636 -20.83 0.13 -12.65
C LEU A 636 -21.02 -1.26 -13.24
N ASP A 637 -21.25 -2.26 -12.39
CA ASP A 637 -21.58 -3.63 -12.80
C ASP A 637 -23.02 -4.00 -12.46
N LEU A 638 -23.87 -4.06 -13.49
CA LEU A 638 -25.28 -4.44 -13.40
C LEU A 638 -25.59 -5.69 -14.24
N ARG A 639 -24.60 -6.49 -14.55
CA ARG A 639 -24.75 -7.68 -15.41
C ARG A 639 -25.75 -8.68 -14.83
N ASP A 640 -26.34 -9.44 -15.74
CA ASP A 640 -27.18 -10.59 -15.43
C ASP A 640 -28.27 -10.26 -14.39
N ASN A 641 -29.09 -9.21 -14.76
CA ASN A 641 -30.23 -8.71 -14.01
C ASN A 641 -31.51 -8.71 -14.91
N LYS A 642 -32.57 -8.03 -14.47
CA LYS A 642 -33.85 -7.92 -15.21
C LYS A 642 -34.16 -6.48 -15.58
N LEU A 643 -33.15 -5.64 -15.79
CA LEU A 643 -33.28 -4.24 -16.18
C LEU A 643 -33.83 -4.14 -17.60
N PHE A 644 -34.74 -3.18 -17.82
CA PHE A 644 -35.35 -2.96 -19.13
C PHE A 644 -35.36 -1.46 -19.49
N GLY A 645 -35.86 -1.15 -20.69
CA GLY A 645 -35.89 0.21 -21.19
C GLY A 645 -34.63 0.59 -21.95
N ARG A 646 -34.39 1.88 -22.12
CA ARG A 646 -33.24 2.40 -22.85
C ARG A 646 -32.09 2.73 -21.91
N ILE A 647 -30.85 2.67 -22.40
CA ILE A 647 -29.71 3.26 -21.72
C ILE A 647 -29.96 4.79 -21.68
N PRO A 648 -29.96 5.43 -20.49
CA PRO A 648 -30.19 6.88 -20.41
C PRO A 648 -29.17 7.69 -21.20
N HIS A 649 -29.63 8.74 -21.88
CA HIS A 649 -28.76 9.63 -22.65
C HIS A 649 -28.16 10.77 -21.80
N GLN A 650 -28.57 10.90 -20.53
CA GLN A 650 -28.13 11.96 -19.62
C GLN A 650 -26.84 11.58 -18.90
N ILE A 651 -25.85 11.09 -19.63
CA ILE A 651 -24.51 10.79 -19.11
C ILE A 651 -23.73 12.11 -19.00
N ASN A 652 -23.04 12.32 -17.88
CA ASN A 652 -22.25 13.52 -17.67
C ASN A 652 -20.96 13.47 -18.47
N GLU A 653 -20.65 14.51 -19.24
CA GLU A 653 -19.37 14.64 -19.95
C GLU A 653 -18.16 14.65 -19.01
N ARG A 654 -18.36 15.00 -17.73
CA ARG A 654 -17.34 14.97 -16.68
C ARG A 654 -17.33 13.66 -15.89
N SER A 655 -18.01 12.62 -16.39
CA SER A 655 -18.00 11.30 -15.75
C SER A 655 -16.61 10.69 -15.77
N ASN A 656 -16.18 10.20 -14.63
CA ASN A 656 -14.96 9.43 -14.46
C ASN A 656 -15.14 7.92 -14.69
N LEU A 657 -16.24 7.50 -15.31
CA LEU A 657 -16.57 6.09 -15.50
C LEU A 657 -15.51 5.38 -16.37
N HIS A 658 -14.87 4.37 -15.77
CA HIS A 658 -13.88 3.49 -16.43
C HIS A 658 -14.52 2.18 -16.90
N VAL A 659 -15.43 1.62 -16.12
CA VAL A 659 -16.01 0.30 -16.36
C VAL A 659 -17.53 0.38 -16.35
N LEU A 660 -18.17 -0.03 -17.47
CA LEU A 660 -19.62 -0.11 -17.63
C LEU A 660 -20.03 -1.51 -18.09
N LEU A 661 -20.60 -2.30 -17.21
CA LEU A 661 -21.02 -3.67 -17.48
C LEU A 661 -22.54 -3.82 -17.32
N LEU A 662 -23.24 -3.97 -18.43
CA LEU A 662 -24.71 -4.06 -18.52
C LEU A 662 -25.20 -5.36 -19.17
N ARG A 663 -24.31 -6.30 -19.42
CA ARG A 663 -24.58 -7.59 -20.07
C ARG A 663 -25.74 -8.33 -19.41
N GLY A 664 -26.48 -9.13 -20.22
CA GLY A 664 -27.47 -10.08 -19.68
C GLY A 664 -28.68 -9.42 -19.07
N ASN A 665 -29.20 -8.36 -19.69
CA ASN A 665 -30.39 -7.63 -19.28
C ASN A 665 -31.45 -7.61 -20.42
N TYR A 666 -32.52 -6.83 -20.25
CA TYR A 666 -33.57 -6.66 -21.26
C TYR A 666 -33.55 -5.21 -21.83
N LEU A 667 -32.38 -4.59 -21.87
CA LEU A 667 -32.20 -3.23 -22.39
C LEU A 667 -32.49 -3.19 -23.89
N GLN A 668 -33.15 -2.13 -24.34
CA GLN A 668 -33.61 -2.00 -25.75
C GLN A 668 -33.31 -0.60 -26.32
N GLY A 669 -33.48 -0.46 -27.65
CA GLY A 669 -33.25 0.79 -28.34
C GLY A 669 -31.80 0.96 -28.76
N ARG A 670 -31.41 2.18 -29.10
CA ARG A 670 -30.07 2.50 -29.64
C ARG A 670 -29.07 2.81 -28.53
N ILE A 671 -27.78 2.57 -28.78
CA ILE A 671 -26.70 3.09 -27.95
C ILE A 671 -26.70 4.61 -28.00
N PRO A 672 -26.79 5.33 -26.88
CA PRO A 672 -26.77 6.80 -26.89
C PRO A 672 -25.39 7.34 -27.25
N ASN A 673 -25.32 8.36 -28.12
CA ASN A 673 -24.06 8.97 -28.54
C ASN A 673 -23.26 9.60 -27.40
N GLN A 674 -23.89 9.90 -26.28
CA GLN A 674 -23.24 10.44 -25.08
C GLN A 674 -22.23 9.47 -24.46
N LEU A 675 -22.39 8.16 -24.66
CA LEU A 675 -21.37 7.18 -24.24
C LEU A 675 -20.02 7.41 -24.91
N CYS A 676 -20.01 7.98 -26.12
CA CYS A 676 -18.78 8.30 -26.85
C CYS A 676 -17.99 9.47 -26.21
N GLN A 677 -18.58 10.19 -25.26
CA GLN A 677 -17.95 11.35 -24.60
C GLN A 677 -17.19 10.95 -23.33
N LEU A 678 -17.32 9.71 -22.89
CA LEU A 678 -16.66 9.18 -21.70
C LEU A 678 -15.16 9.00 -21.97
N ARG A 679 -14.35 9.92 -21.44
CA ARG A 679 -12.91 9.98 -21.73
C ARG A 679 -12.09 8.84 -21.15
N LYS A 680 -12.50 8.36 -19.96
CA LYS A 680 -11.77 7.35 -19.18
C LYS A 680 -12.34 5.94 -19.35
N LEU A 681 -13.36 5.75 -20.18
CA LEU A 681 -14.02 4.46 -20.36
C LEU A 681 -13.06 3.43 -20.99
N SER A 682 -12.66 2.43 -20.19
CA SER A 682 -11.75 1.36 -20.57
C SER A 682 -12.48 0.08 -20.99
N ILE A 683 -13.49 -0.34 -20.23
CA ILE A 683 -14.26 -1.56 -20.49
C ILE A 683 -15.75 -1.22 -20.63
N MET A 684 -16.37 -1.64 -21.74
CA MET A 684 -17.80 -1.56 -21.93
C MET A 684 -18.36 -2.91 -22.41
N ASP A 685 -19.22 -3.52 -21.60
CA ASP A 685 -19.96 -4.76 -21.95
C ASP A 685 -21.47 -4.49 -21.96
N LEU A 686 -22.04 -4.42 -23.15
CA LEU A 686 -23.48 -4.29 -23.40
C LEU A 686 -24.09 -5.58 -23.98
N SER A 687 -23.36 -6.67 -23.95
CA SER A 687 -23.72 -7.93 -24.60
C SER A 687 -24.99 -8.56 -24.03
N ARG A 688 -25.63 -9.47 -24.78
CA ARG A 688 -26.82 -10.21 -24.37
C ARG A 688 -27.96 -9.32 -23.87
N ASN A 689 -28.33 -8.34 -24.71
CA ASN A 689 -29.46 -7.45 -24.49
C ASN A 689 -30.39 -7.46 -25.72
N ARG A 690 -31.28 -6.48 -25.84
CA ARG A 690 -32.17 -6.27 -27.00
C ARG A 690 -31.90 -4.92 -27.66
N LEU A 691 -30.64 -4.47 -27.59
CA LEU A 691 -30.19 -3.22 -28.22
C LEU A 691 -30.25 -3.37 -29.75
N ASN A 692 -30.67 -2.31 -30.44
CA ASN A 692 -30.90 -2.37 -31.88
C ASN A 692 -30.41 -1.11 -32.61
N GLY A 693 -30.56 -1.10 -33.95
CA GLY A 693 -30.12 -0.02 -34.82
C GLY A 693 -28.63 -0.10 -35.14
N PRO A 694 -28.07 0.95 -35.78
CA PRO A 694 -26.67 0.98 -36.16
C PRO A 694 -25.75 1.19 -34.93
N ILE A 695 -24.55 0.63 -34.99
CA ILE A 695 -23.48 0.95 -34.06
C ILE A 695 -23.07 2.40 -34.25
N PRO A 696 -23.04 3.26 -33.21
CA PRO A 696 -22.68 4.66 -33.38
C PRO A 696 -21.23 4.81 -33.83
N SER A 697 -21.01 5.55 -34.93
CA SER A 697 -19.65 5.78 -35.45
C SER A 697 -18.76 6.58 -34.48
N CYS A 698 -19.35 7.32 -33.54
CA CYS A 698 -18.62 8.07 -32.52
C CYS A 698 -17.90 7.17 -31.53
N LEU A 699 -18.26 5.89 -31.38
CA LEU A 699 -17.51 4.96 -30.53
C LEU A 699 -16.03 4.85 -30.93
N GLY A 700 -15.71 5.04 -32.22
CA GLY A 700 -14.35 5.13 -32.72
C GLY A 700 -13.55 6.36 -32.23
N ASN A 701 -14.18 7.27 -31.50
CA ASN A 701 -13.54 8.47 -30.97
C ASN A 701 -13.37 8.44 -29.44
N VAL A 702 -13.69 7.32 -28.74
CA VAL A 702 -13.50 7.21 -27.29
C VAL A 702 -11.99 7.33 -26.98
N PRO A 703 -11.58 8.35 -26.20
CA PRO A 703 -10.17 8.71 -26.07
C PRO A 703 -9.28 7.58 -25.53
N PHE A 704 -9.67 6.90 -24.45
CA PHE A 704 -8.90 5.82 -23.84
C PHE A 704 -8.66 4.65 -24.80
N TRP A 705 -9.62 4.34 -25.68
CA TRP A 705 -9.48 3.26 -26.66
C TRP A 705 -8.63 3.67 -27.87
N ARG A 706 -8.40 4.97 -28.08
CA ARG A 706 -7.54 5.47 -29.16
C ARG A 706 -6.09 5.57 -28.77
N GLU A 707 -5.79 6.09 -27.58
CA GLU A 707 -4.44 6.39 -27.11
C GLU A 707 -4.32 5.94 -25.65
N ALA A 708 -3.19 5.29 -25.28
CA ALA A 708 -2.88 5.03 -23.87
C ALA A 708 -2.67 6.39 -23.18
N THR A 709 -3.47 6.70 -22.18
CA THR A 709 -3.28 7.89 -21.35
C THR A 709 -2.36 7.55 -20.20
N ASP A 710 -1.24 8.27 -20.07
CA ASP A 710 -0.33 8.22 -18.90
C ASP A 710 -0.97 8.96 -17.71
N ASP A 711 -2.24 8.73 -17.43
CA ASP A 711 -2.90 9.34 -16.27
C ASP A 711 -2.56 8.49 -15.04
N ASP A 712 -1.49 8.88 -14.39
CA ASP A 712 -0.90 8.26 -13.18
C ASP A 712 -1.77 8.45 -11.92
N SER A 713 -3.08 8.51 -12.06
CA SER A 713 -3.99 8.52 -10.92
C SER A 713 -4.31 7.09 -10.47
N SER A 714 -3.32 6.41 -9.91
CA SER A 714 -3.57 5.27 -9.05
C SER A 714 -4.17 5.78 -7.72
N GLU A 715 -5.46 6.12 -7.73
CA GLU A 715 -6.25 6.27 -6.50
C GLU A 715 -6.48 4.88 -5.88
N PHE A 716 -5.40 4.24 -5.44
CA PHE A 716 -5.47 3.02 -4.65
C PHE A 716 -5.47 3.38 -3.17
N PHE A 717 -6.38 2.76 -2.44
CA PHE A 717 -6.42 2.85 -0.99
C PHE A 717 -5.09 2.36 -0.42
N TYR A 718 -4.28 3.28 0.09
CA TYR A 718 -3.21 2.94 1.01
C TYR A 718 -3.82 2.87 2.42
N ALA A 719 -3.76 1.69 3.03
CA ALA A 719 -3.95 1.60 4.47
C ALA A 719 -2.85 2.44 5.13
N ASN A 720 -3.25 3.42 5.94
CA ASN A 720 -2.30 4.18 6.72
C ASN A 720 -1.64 3.22 7.71
N ASN A 721 -0.34 3.02 7.55
CA ASN A 721 0.48 2.34 8.54
C ASN A 721 0.40 3.17 9.83
N VAL A 722 -0.04 2.55 10.90
CA VAL A 722 0.00 3.16 12.23
C VAL A 722 1.40 2.89 12.77
N ASP A 723 2.34 3.73 12.41
CA ASP A 723 3.68 3.72 12.96
C ASP A 723 3.62 4.32 14.37
N SER A 724 3.69 3.45 15.39
CA SER A 724 4.00 3.88 16.75
C SER A 724 5.49 3.66 16.98
N PRO A 725 6.30 4.71 17.11
CA PRO A 725 7.72 4.56 17.41
C PRO A 725 7.89 3.91 18.78
N VAL A 726 8.60 2.80 18.81
CA VAL A 726 8.89 2.08 20.05
C VAL A 726 10.35 2.29 20.41
N ALA A 727 10.62 3.09 21.44
CA ALA A 727 11.96 3.39 21.92
C ALA A 727 12.51 2.25 22.78
N TYR A 728 13.25 1.30 22.18
CA TYR A 728 13.95 0.24 22.92
C TYR A 728 15.43 0.55 23.21
N TYR A 729 15.95 1.61 22.61
CA TYR A 729 17.35 2.00 22.67
C TYR A 729 17.51 3.51 22.85
N ASN A 730 18.51 3.94 23.67
CA ASN A 730 18.80 5.36 23.92
C ASN A 730 19.80 5.90 22.87
N SER A 731 19.34 6.08 21.67
CA SER A 731 20.05 6.69 20.56
C SER A 731 19.30 7.91 20.05
N SER A 732 19.97 8.79 19.32
CA SER A 732 19.30 9.84 18.53
C SER A 732 18.56 9.26 17.32
N LEU A 733 18.82 7.99 16.94
CA LEU A 733 17.99 7.19 16.05
C LEU A 733 16.75 6.71 16.78
N GLU A 734 15.59 7.15 16.34
CA GLU A 734 14.34 6.53 16.73
C GLU A 734 14.27 5.15 16.08
N LEU A 735 14.11 4.12 16.90
CA LEU A 735 13.90 2.77 16.41
C LEU A 735 12.48 2.66 15.88
N GLN A 736 12.29 2.97 14.61
CA GLN A 736 11.06 2.67 13.89
C GLN A 736 11.10 1.18 13.51
N LEU A 737 10.63 0.33 14.40
CA LEU A 737 10.39 -1.05 14.04
C LEU A 737 9.15 -1.07 13.15
N PRO A 738 9.25 -1.56 11.90
CA PRO A 738 8.08 -1.75 11.09
C PRO A 738 7.24 -2.85 11.74
N VAL A 739 6.28 -2.47 12.54
CA VAL A 739 5.14 -3.31 12.84
C VAL A 739 4.33 -3.30 11.55
N GLU A 740 4.75 -4.10 10.55
CA GLU A 740 3.95 -4.34 9.36
C GLU A 740 2.67 -5.03 9.79
N LEU A 741 1.69 -4.24 10.17
CA LEU A 741 0.34 -4.71 10.36
C LEU A 741 -0.18 -5.07 8.98
N HIS A 742 -0.25 -6.36 8.69
CA HIS A 742 -0.76 -6.87 7.42
C HIS A 742 -2.26 -6.66 7.35
N PHE A 743 -2.65 -5.42 7.01
CA PHE A 743 -4.04 -5.14 6.69
C PHE A 743 -4.42 -5.84 5.39
N ARG A 744 -5.59 -6.46 5.41
CA ARG A 744 -6.17 -7.15 4.26
C ARG A 744 -6.39 -6.16 3.10
N GLN A 745 -5.64 -6.32 1.99
CA GLN A 745 -5.82 -5.54 0.76
C GLN A 745 -6.91 -6.15 -0.17
N ASP A 746 -7.89 -6.87 0.35
CA ASP A 746 -8.85 -7.64 -0.43
C ASP A 746 -9.88 -6.80 -1.22
N GLN A 747 -9.84 -5.48 -1.13
CA GLN A 747 -10.73 -4.59 -1.87
C GLN A 747 -10.11 -4.22 -3.23
N GLN A 748 -9.79 -5.25 -4.00
CA GLN A 748 -9.29 -5.01 -5.34
C GLN A 748 -10.46 -4.65 -6.26
N VAL A 749 -10.46 -3.40 -6.74
CA VAL A 749 -11.32 -3.00 -7.85
C VAL A 749 -11.04 -3.90 -9.04
N GLY A 750 -12.06 -4.54 -9.56
CA GLY A 750 -11.91 -5.48 -10.65
C GLY A 750 -13.11 -5.53 -11.58
N ALA A 751 -12.86 -6.00 -12.79
CA ALA A 751 -13.88 -6.23 -13.81
C ALA A 751 -13.72 -7.61 -14.41
N LYS A 752 -14.80 -8.38 -14.47
CA LYS A 752 -14.85 -9.65 -15.16
C LYS A 752 -15.30 -9.39 -16.59
N PHE A 753 -14.43 -9.62 -17.56
CA PHE A 753 -14.70 -9.33 -18.97
C PHE A 753 -14.35 -10.53 -19.87
N VAL A 754 -15.06 -10.68 -21.00
CA VAL A 754 -14.82 -11.77 -21.94
C VAL A 754 -13.74 -11.39 -22.93
N THR A 755 -12.63 -12.10 -22.92
CA THR A 755 -11.59 -12.01 -23.95
C THR A 755 -11.10 -13.40 -24.31
N LYS A 756 -10.66 -13.61 -25.56
CA LYS A 756 -10.14 -14.92 -26.03
C LYS A 756 -11.07 -16.10 -25.73
N ASN A 757 -12.38 -15.88 -25.89
CA ASN A 757 -13.48 -16.85 -25.63
C ASN A 757 -13.57 -17.36 -24.18
N ARG A 758 -12.98 -16.67 -23.22
CA ARG A 758 -13.08 -16.96 -21.78
C ARG A 758 -13.30 -15.71 -20.96
N TYR A 759 -13.86 -15.92 -19.76
CA TYR A 759 -13.93 -14.85 -18.76
C TYR A 759 -12.58 -14.69 -18.07
N GLU A 760 -12.04 -13.50 -18.10
CA GLU A 760 -10.88 -13.11 -17.32
C GLU A 760 -11.28 -12.03 -16.31
N PHE A 761 -10.64 -12.05 -15.14
CA PHE A 761 -10.85 -11.08 -14.09
C PHE A 761 -9.65 -10.13 -14.04
N PHE A 762 -9.88 -8.88 -14.39
CA PHE A 762 -8.85 -7.83 -14.39
C PHE A 762 -8.96 -7.05 -13.10
N ILE A 763 -7.90 -7.01 -12.31
CA ILE A 763 -7.86 -6.40 -10.98
C ILE A 763 -6.68 -5.44 -10.86
N GLY A 764 -6.86 -4.40 -10.03
CA GLY A 764 -5.82 -3.45 -9.70
C GLY A 764 -5.22 -2.78 -10.93
N SER A 765 -3.91 -2.68 -10.99
CA SER A 765 -3.17 -2.07 -12.11
C SER A 765 -3.45 -2.74 -13.46
N ASN A 766 -3.77 -4.04 -13.50
CA ASN A 766 -4.11 -4.73 -14.75
C ASN A 766 -5.39 -4.19 -15.39
N LEU A 767 -6.32 -3.68 -14.60
CA LEU A 767 -7.55 -3.05 -15.10
C LEU A 767 -7.24 -1.78 -15.90
N ASN A 768 -6.20 -1.02 -15.54
CA ASN A 768 -5.80 0.21 -16.22
C ASN A 768 -5.24 -0.05 -17.64
N TYR A 769 -4.73 -1.25 -17.89
CA TYR A 769 -4.20 -1.63 -19.22
C TYR A 769 -5.24 -2.33 -20.10
N MET A 770 -6.40 -2.72 -19.56
CA MET A 770 -7.43 -3.42 -20.32
C MET A 770 -8.35 -2.43 -21.04
N ALA A 771 -8.45 -2.54 -22.35
CA ALA A 771 -9.38 -1.80 -23.18
C ALA A 771 -10.26 -2.79 -23.94
N GLY A 772 -11.58 -2.79 -23.69
CA GLY A 772 -12.48 -3.79 -24.24
C GLY A 772 -13.88 -3.29 -24.55
N LEU A 773 -14.43 -3.78 -25.67
CA LEU A 773 -15.80 -3.50 -26.11
C LEU A 773 -16.50 -4.81 -26.46
N ASP A 774 -17.58 -5.15 -25.76
CA ASP A 774 -18.46 -6.28 -26.09
C ASP A 774 -19.90 -5.80 -26.35
N LEU A 775 -20.35 -5.96 -27.60
CA LEU A 775 -21.70 -5.68 -28.07
C LEU A 775 -22.43 -6.94 -28.53
N SER A 776 -21.90 -8.11 -28.24
CA SER A 776 -22.40 -9.39 -28.77
C SER A 776 -23.81 -9.74 -28.26
N GLY A 777 -24.52 -10.59 -29.03
CA GLY A 777 -25.83 -11.10 -28.60
C GLY A 777 -26.89 -10.01 -28.46
N ASN A 778 -26.96 -9.11 -29.41
CA ASN A 778 -27.93 -8.02 -29.53
C ASN A 778 -28.62 -8.04 -30.92
N GLU A 779 -29.37 -7.00 -31.26
CA GLU A 779 -30.09 -6.81 -32.54
C GLU A 779 -29.48 -5.67 -33.39
N PHE A 780 -28.16 -5.40 -33.25
CA PHE A 780 -27.50 -4.34 -34.00
C PHE A 780 -27.52 -4.68 -35.51
N SER A 781 -27.80 -3.68 -36.31
CA SER A 781 -27.95 -3.83 -37.78
C SER A 781 -27.21 -2.72 -38.54
N GLY A 782 -27.07 -2.90 -39.85
CA GLY A 782 -26.31 -2.00 -40.72
C GLY A 782 -24.82 -2.39 -40.76
N GLU A 783 -23.99 -1.52 -41.29
CA GLU A 783 -22.59 -1.76 -41.50
C GLU A 783 -21.77 -1.47 -40.21
N ILE A 784 -20.64 -2.17 -40.08
CA ILE A 784 -19.68 -1.84 -38.99
C ILE A 784 -19.01 -0.50 -39.36
N PRO A 785 -19.10 0.53 -38.49
CA PRO A 785 -18.49 1.82 -38.79
C PRO A 785 -16.98 1.74 -38.96
N TRP A 786 -16.43 2.25 -40.07
CA TRP A 786 -14.98 2.23 -40.31
C TRP A 786 -14.17 2.93 -39.19
N LYS A 787 -14.78 3.91 -38.48
CA LYS A 787 -14.16 4.62 -37.38
C LYS A 787 -13.78 3.71 -36.19
N ILE A 788 -14.40 2.53 -36.03
CA ILE A 788 -14.00 1.57 -35.01
C ILE A 788 -12.53 1.16 -35.19
N GLY A 789 -12.02 1.11 -36.41
CA GLY A 789 -10.60 0.86 -36.67
C GLY A 789 -9.64 1.96 -36.17
N GLN A 790 -10.14 3.08 -35.62
CA GLN A 790 -9.30 4.12 -35.01
C GLN A 790 -8.95 3.80 -33.52
N LEU A 791 -9.51 2.76 -32.94
CA LEU A 791 -9.33 2.36 -31.53
C LEU A 791 -8.01 1.58 -31.36
N GLN A 792 -6.87 2.25 -31.48
CA GLN A 792 -5.54 1.60 -31.54
C GLN A 792 -5.17 0.91 -30.24
N ASN A 793 -5.71 1.35 -29.10
CA ASN A 793 -5.42 0.78 -27.79
C ASN A 793 -6.37 -0.40 -27.39
N ILE A 794 -7.41 -0.67 -28.19
CA ILE A 794 -8.38 -1.72 -27.85
C ILE A 794 -7.74 -3.11 -27.93
N ARG A 795 -7.96 -3.94 -26.91
CA ARG A 795 -7.43 -5.32 -26.83
C ARG A 795 -8.46 -6.39 -27.15
N ALA A 796 -9.74 -6.13 -26.86
CA ALA A 796 -10.82 -7.07 -27.15
C ALA A 796 -12.02 -6.35 -27.77
N LEU A 797 -12.47 -6.86 -28.94
CA LEU A 797 -13.64 -6.38 -29.64
C LEU A 797 -14.54 -7.56 -30.00
N ASN A 798 -15.74 -7.60 -29.43
CA ASN A 798 -16.72 -8.63 -29.69
C ASN A 798 -18.02 -8.00 -30.22
N LEU A 799 -18.33 -8.29 -31.49
CA LEU A 799 -19.55 -7.87 -32.22
C LEU A 799 -20.40 -9.07 -32.64
N SER A 800 -20.11 -10.25 -32.11
CA SER A 800 -20.73 -11.52 -32.55
C SER A 800 -22.22 -11.57 -32.25
N ASN A 801 -22.92 -12.46 -32.93
CA ASN A 801 -24.34 -12.75 -32.73
C ASN A 801 -25.21 -11.48 -32.76
N ASN A 802 -25.18 -10.79 -33.92
CA ASN A 802 -25.96 -9.59 -34.24
C ASN A 802 -26.53 -9.68 -35.68
N LEU A 803 -27.10 -8.59 -36.20
CA LEU A 803 -27.64 -8.49 -37.53
C LEU A 803 -26.77 -7.62 -38.44
N LEU A 804 -25.47 -7.46 -38.12
CA LEU A 804 -24.56 -6.58 -38.87
C LEU A 804 -24.30 -7.10 -40.28
N SER A 805 -24.24 -6.19 -41.23
CA SER A 805 -24.11 -6.49 -42.66
C SER A 805 -22.98 -5.67 -43.30
N GLY A 806 -22.75 -5.84 -44.60
CA GLY A 806 -21.65 -5.17 -45.30
C GLY A 806 -20.30 -5.83 -45.11
N ALA A 807 -19.24 -5.14 -45.47
CA ALA A 807 -17.87 -5.67 -45.41
C ALA A 807 -17.24 -5.46 -44.03
N ILE A 808 -16.26 -6.31 -43.67
CA ILE A 808 -15.35 -6.04 -42.56
C ILE A 808 -14.50 -4.82 -42.96
N PRO A 809 -14.45 -3.75 -42.11
CA PRO A 809 -13.71 -2.55 -42.48
C PRO A 809 -12.20 -2.81 -42.62
N GLU A 810 -11.57 -2.35 -43.70
CA GLU A 810 -10.11 -2.42 -43.89
C GLU A 810 -9.35 -1.68 -42.78
N SER A 811 -9.97 -0.63 -42.22
CA SER A 811 -9.42 0.15 -41.09
C SER A 811 -9.17 -0.68 -39.85
N PHE A 812 -9.71 -1.89 -39.71
CA PHE A 812 -9.41 -2.78 -38.57
C PHE A 812 -7.95 -3.20 -38.54
N SER A 813 -7.20 -3.09 -39.65
CA SER A 813 -5.73 -3.27 -39.64
C SER A 813 -5.00 -2.26 -38.75
N ASN A 814 -5.65 -1.16 -38.33
CA ASN A 814 -5.09 -0.15 -37.44
C ASN A 814 -5.28 -0.49 -35.94
N LEU A 815 -6.01 -1.53 -35.60
CA LEU A 815 -6.22 -1.99 -34.22
C LEU A 815 -4.96 -2.70 -33.70
N LYS A 816 -3.85 -1.97 -33.57
CA LYS A 816 -2.51 -2.56 -33.36
C LYS A 816 -2.36 -3.36 -32.06
N MET A 817 -3.18 -3.05 -31.02
CA MET A 817 -3.15 -3.73 -29.73
C MET A 817 -4.21 -4.84 -29.58
N ILE A 818 -4.99 -5.11 -30.64
CA ILE A 818 -6.07 -6.11 -30.57
C ILE A 818 -5.54 -7.53 -30.36
N GLU A 819 -6.06 -8.19 -29.34
CA GLU A 819 -5.73 -9.59 -29.00
C GLU A 819 -6.88 -10.55 -29.32
N SER A 820 -8.13 -10.05 -29.27
CA SER A 820 -9.33 -10.84 -29.51
C SER A 820 -10.33 -10.06 -30.36
N LEU A 821 -10.72 -10.65 -31.53
CA LEU A 821 -11.70 -10.08 -32.45
C LEU A 821 -12.73 -11.15 -32.80
N ASP A 822 -13.99 -10.98 -32.34
CA ASP A 822 -15.10 -11.88 -32.66
C ASP A 822 -16.20 -11.12 -33.45
N LEU A 823 -16.40 -11.48 -34.69
CA LEU A 823 -17.43 -10.97 -35.61
C LEU A 823 -18.41 -12.07 -36.03
N SER A 824 -18.37 -13.24 -35.39
CA SER A 824 -19.13 -14.42 -35.78
C SER A 824 -20.65 -14.21 -35.68
N ARG A 825 -21.43 -15.04 -36.39
CA ARG A 825 -22.90 -15.03 -36.30
C ARG A 825 -23.50 -13.66 -36.63
N ASN A 826 -23.16 -13.13 -37.83
CA ASN A 826 -23.68 -11.89 -38.39
C ASN A 826 -24.11 -12.13 -39.86
N LYS A 827 -24.38 -11.05 -40.57
CA LYS A 827 -24.72 -11.06 -42.04
C LYS A 827 -23.60 -10.40 -42.85
N LEU A 828 -22.34 -10.41 -42.33
CA LEU A 828 -21.21 -9.80 -43.01
C LEU A 828 -20.92 -10.47 -44.34
N SER A 829 -20.52 -9.70 -45.33
CA SER A 829 -20.29 -10.13 -46.71
C SER A 829 -18.96 -9.61 -47.24
N SER A 830 -18.65 -9.90 -48.50
CA SER A 830 -17.37 -9.52 -49.11
C SER A 830 -16.19 -10.36 -48.59
N GLN A 831 -14.98 -9.93 -48.92
CA GLN A 831 -13.75 -10.66 -48.55
C GLN A 831 -13.27 -10.26 -47.12
N ILE A 832 -12.51 -11.13 -46.49
CA ILE A 832 -11.74 -10.78 -45.31
C ILE A 832 -10.59 -9.85 -45.76
N PRO A 833 -10.48 -8.63 -45.25
CA PRO A 833 -9.43 -7.69 -45.69
C PRO A 833 -8.03 -8.29 -45.46
N PRO A 834 -7.20 -8.44 -46.52
CA PRO A 834 -5.85 -9.00 -46.33
C PRO A 834 -4.94 -8.18 -45.43
N GLN A 835 -5.24 -6.88 -45.28
CA GLN A 835 -4.52 -5.96 -44.37
C GLN A 835 -4.62 -6.37 -42.90
N LEU A 836 -5.61 -7.20 -42.49
CA LEU A 836 -5.74 -7.70 -41.14
C LEU A 836 -4.55 -8.58 -40.70
N THR A 837 -3.77 -9.12 -41.64
CA THR A 837 -2.53 -9.87 -41.34
C THR A 837 -1.47 -8.99 -40.65
N GLU A 838 -1.59 -7.67 -40.65
CA GLU A 838 -0.72 -6.74 -39.92
C GLU A 838 -0.98 -6.73 -38.39
N LEU A 839 -2.01 -7.43 -37.90
CA LEU A 839 -2.40 -7.47 -36.49
C LEU A 839 -1.55 -8.49 -35.72
N ASN A 840 -0.36 -8.12 -35.29
CA ASN A 840 0.65 -9.00 -34.69
C ASN A 840 0.26 -9.58 -33.32
N PHE A 841 -0.61 -8.91 -32.56
CA PHE A 841 -1.06 -9.38 -31.23
C PHE A 841 -2.34 -10.21 -31.27
N LEU A 842 -2.97 -10.35 -32.45
CA LEU A 842 -4.24 -11.05 -32.60
C LEU A 842 -4.07 -12.54 -32.30
N SER A 843 -4.56 -13.00 -31.16
CA SER A 843 -4.48 -14.40 -30.71
C SER A 843 -5.81 -15.15 -30.85
N ASN A 844 -6.93 -14.43 -30.96
CA ASN A 844 -8.25 -14.99 -31.17
C ASN A 844 -8.99 -14.23 -32.27
N PHE A 845 -9.36 -14.92 -33.34
CA PHE A 845 -10.12 -14.39 -34.46
C PHE A 845 -11.27 -15.31 -34.80
N ASN A 846 -12.48 -14.77 -34.93
CA ASN A 846 -13.66 -15.55 -35.28
C ASN A 846 -14.60 -14.75 -36.21
N VAL A 847 -14.83 -15.28 -37.39
CA VAL A 847 -15.79 -14.74 -38.38
C VAL A 847 -16.80 -15.81 -38.83
N SER A 848 -16.93 -16.88 -38.06
CA SER A 848 -17.81 -18.01 -38.39
C SER A 848 -19.28 -17.58 -38.54
N TYR A 849 -20.04 -18.30 -39.33
CA TYR A 849 -21.48 -18.06 -39.53
C TYR A 849 -21.80 -16.64 -40.03
N ASN A 850 -21.16 -16.24 -41.12
CA ASN A 850 -21.41 -15.02 -41.88
C ASN A 850 -21.69 -15.38 -43.36
N ASN A 851 -21.71 -14.38 -44.25
CA ASN A 851 -21.82 -14.57 -45.71
C ASN A 851 -20.56 -14.07 -46.44
N LEU A 852 -19.39 -14.30 -45.83
CA LEU A 852 -18.10 -13.88 -46.36
C LEU A 852 -17.69 -14.75 -47.56
N SER A 853 -16.89 -14.20 -48.45
CA SER A 853 -16.46 -14.86 -49.70
C SER A 853 -14.99 -14.60 -50.01
N GLY A 854 -14.43 -15.34 -50.95
CA GLY A 854 -13.04 -15.13 -51.41
C GLY A 854 -11.99 -15.84 -50.59
N PRO A 855 -10.72 -15.56 -50.82
CA PRO A 855 -9.60 -16.23 -50.16
C PRO A 855 -9.44 -15.80 -48.68
N ILE A 856 -9.15 -16.77 -47.82
CA ILE A 856 -8.76 -16.51 -46.44
C ILE A 856 -7.30 -16.08 -46.45
N PRO A 857 -6.94 -14.97 -45.76
CA PRO A 857 -5.55 -14.60 -45.54
C PRO A 857 -4.80 -15.74 -44.81
N ASP A 858 -3.60 -16.11 -45.23
CA ASP A 858 -2.82 -17.25 -44.74
C ASP A 858 -1.43 -16.87 -44.22
N LYS A 859 -1.21 -15.56 -43.95
CA LYS A 859 0.08 -15.01 -43.48
C LYS A 859 0.00 -14.64 -42.00
N GLU A 860 1.17 -14.59 -41.36
CA GLU A 860 1.38 -14.17 -40.00
C GLU A 860 0.44 -14.89 -39.01
N GLN A 861 -0.23 -14.18 -38.13
CA GLN A 861 -1.13 -14.75 -37.12
C GLN A 861 -2.31 -15.52 -37.76
N PHE A 862 -2.73 -15.15 -38.96
CA PHE A 862 -3.85 -15.80 -39.67
C PHE A 862 -3.55 -17.26 -40.05
N ALA A 863 -2.28 -17.62 -40.20
CA ALA A 863 -1.85 -19.00 -40.43
C ALA A 863 -2.07 -19.92 -39.19
N THR A 864 -2.35 -19.37 -38.02
CA THR A 864 -2.53 -20.13 -36.78
C THR A 864 -4.00 -20.41 -36.40
N PHE A 865 -4.96 -19.75 -37.04
CA PHE A 865 -6.38 -19.92 -36.75
C PHE A 865 -6.93 -21.18 -37.41
N ASP A 866 -7.75 -21.91 -36.68
CA ASP A 866 -8.35 -23.16 -37.12
C ASP A 866 -9.58 -22.95 -38.03
N ASP A 867 -10.12 -23.99 -38.61
CA ASP A 867 -11.28 -23.98 -39.47
C ASP A 867 -12.57 -23.52 -38.77
N CYS A 868 -12.64 -23.69 -37.42
CA CYS A 868 -13.78 -23.23 -36.63
C CYS A 868 -13.96 -21.71 -36.71
N SER A 869 -12.87 -20.95 -36.84
CA SER A 869 -12.87 -19.49 -36.96
C SER A 869 -13.60 -19.00 -38.21
N TYR A 870 -13.71 -19.83 -39.25
CA TYR A 870 -14.27 -19.50 -40.56
C TYR A 870 -15.54 -20.26 -40.90
N LYS A 871 -15.93 -21.24 -40.08
CA LYS A 871 -17.08 -22.15 -40.30
C LYS A 871 -18.35 -21.39 -40.65
N GLY A 872 -19.19 -21.96 -41.52
CA GLY A 872 -20.50 -21.38 -41.87
C GLY A 872 -20.47 -20.29 -42.98
N ASN A 873 -19.28 -19.99 -43.55
CA ASN A 873 -19.16 -19.10 -44.71
C ASN A 873 -18.97 -19.95 -45.99
N SER A 874 -20.06 -20.15 -46.72
CA SER A 874 -20.07 -21.08 -47.87
C SER A 874 -19.19 -20.66 -49.07
N ALA A 875 -18.93 -19.36 -49.20
CA ALA A 875 -18.17 -18.79 -50.31
C ALA A 875 -16.70 -18.44 -49.98
N LEU A 876 -16.22 -18.75 -48.75
CA LEU A 876 -14.79 -18.64 -48.40
C LEU A 876 -14.02 -19.84 -48.99
N CYS A 877 -12.77 -19.63 -49.36
CA CYS A 877 -11.83 -20.60 -49.84
C CYS A 877 -10.43 -20.39 -49.24
N GLY A 878 -9.61 -21.44 -49.18
CA GLY A 878 -8.24 -21.38 -48.64
C GLY A 878 -7.81 -22.72 -48.04
N SER A 879 -6.52 -22.83 -47.75
CA SER A 879 -5.89 -24.01 -47.16
C SER A 879 -6.47 -24.36 -45.78
N MET A 880 -6.79 -23.36 -44.97
CA MET A 880 -7.30 -23.55 -43.60
C MET A 880 -8.62 -24.30 -43.52
N ILE A 881 -9.52 -24.10 -44.50
CA ILE A 881 -10.82 -24.78 -44.57
C ILE A 881 -10.84 -25.92 -45.63
N LYS A 882 -9.67 -26.29 -46.16
CA LYS A 882 -9.48 -27.37 -47.19
C LYS A 882 -10.37 -27.17 -48.43
N ARG A 883 -10.66 -25.93 -48.81
CA ARG A 883 -11.48 -25.59 -49.97
C ARG A 883 -10.65 -24.78 -50.98
N LYS A 884 -10.41 -25.33 -52.20
CA LYS A 884 -9.65 -24.66 -53.25
C LYS A 884 -10.41 -23.41 -53.76
N CYS A 885 -9.71 -22.30 -53.92
CA CYS A 885 -10.26 -21.14 -54.56
C CYS A 885 -10.33 -21.41 -56.08
N SER A 886 -11.53 -21.55 -56.68
CA SER A 886 -11.69 -21.66 -58.10
C SER A 886 -11.43 -20.32 -58.75
N SER A 887 -10.36 -20.18 -59.53
CA SER A 887 -10.15 -19.07 -60.46
C SER A 887 -11.22 -19.14 -61.53
N ALA A 888 -12.19 -18.24 -61.56
CA ALA A 888 -13.14 -18.07 -62.63
C ALA A 888 -12.45 -17.39 -63.83
N LEU A 889 -12.66 -17.99 -65.06
CA LEU A 889 -12.43 -17.43 -66.39
C LEU A 889 -11.06 -17.68 -67.02
N THR A 890 -10.92 -18.88 -67.62
CA THR A 890 -10.35 -19.04 -69.00
C THR A 890 -11.16 -20.11 -69.73
N PRO A 891 -11.42 -20.02 -71.03
CA PRO A 891 -12.27 -20.93 -71.77
C PRO A 891 -11.62 -22.28 -72.07
N PRO A 892 -12.40 -23.30 -72.47
CA PRO A 892 -11.95 -24.67 -72.47
C PRO A 892 -11.03 -24.99 -73.65
N ALA A 893 -9.89 -25.57 -73.42
CA ALA A 893 -9.08 -26.26 -74.40
C ALA A 893 -9.24 -27.79 -74.18
N THR A 894 -9.48 -28.44 -75.32
CA THR A 894 -9.75 -29.85 -75.57
C THR A 894 -8.77 -30.85 -74.95
N PRO A 895 -9.17 -32.08 -74.75
CA PRO A 895 -8.39 -33.06 -74.02
C PRO A 895 -7.44 -33.82 -74.97
N THR A 896 -6.24 -34.02 -74.55
CA THR A 896 -5.37 -35.12 -75.04
C THR A 896 -4.68 -35.79 -73.83
N GLY A 897 -4.77 -37.03 -73.88
CA GLY A 897 -4.42 -38.22 -73.25
C GLY A 897 -3.20 -38.25 -72.30
N GLY A 898 -3.39 -39.12 -71.30
CA GLY A 898 -2.45 -40.13 -70.87
C GLY A 898 -1.30 -39.67 -69.96
N GLY A 899 -1.29 -40.24 -68.82
CA GLY A 899 -0.13 -40.18 -67.91
C GLY A 899 -0.53 -40.35 -66.46
N GLU A 900 -0.54 -41.56 -66.03
CA GLU A 900 -0.51 -41.89 -64.58
C GLU A 900 0.81 -41.35 -64.01
N ASP A 901 0.74 -40.56 -63.01
CA ASP A 901 1.85 -40.37 -62.03
C ASP A 901 1.27 -40.30 -60.68
N GLU A 902 1.49 -41.36 -59.91
CA GLU A 902 1.39 -41.41 -58.44
C GLU A 902 2.32 -40.38 -57.84
N SER A 903 1.82 -39.37 -57.22
CA SER A 903 2.60 -38.53 -56.32
C SER A 903 2.36 -38.99 -54.90
N ASP A 904 3.37 -39.69 -54.39
CA ASP A 904 3.59 -40.06 -52.98
C ASP A 904 3.24 -38.94 -52.04
N SER A 905 2.32 -39.19 -51.12
CA SER A 905 2.15 -38.42 -49.90
C SER A 905 3.31 -38.74 -48.94
N VAL A 906 4.23 -37.82 -48.79
CA VAL A 906 5.49 -37.95 -48.00
C VAL A 906 5.25 -37.93 -46.49
N ILE A 907 4.12 -38.37 -45.98
CA ILE A 907 3.94 -38.59 -44.56
C ILE A 907 3.38 -39.97 -44.32
N ASP A 908 4.30 -40.89 -44.00
CA ASP A 908 3.94 -42.22 -43.50
C ASP A 908 3.19 -42.10 -42.16
N MET A 909 1.87 -42.20 -42.21
CA MET A 909 0.97 -42.13 -41.07
C MET A 909 1.25 -43.19 -40.03
N VAL A 910 1.95 -44.25 -40.37
CA VAL A 910 2.37 -45.34 -39.46
C VAL A 910 3.61 -44.88 -38.68
N ALA A 911 4.57 -44.27 -39.34
CA ALA A 911 5.74 -43.68 -38.72
C ALA A 911 5.37 -42.53 -37.79
N LEU A 912 4.40 -41.68 -38.20
CA LEU A 912 3.88 -40.60 -37.37
C LEU A 912 3.21 -41.13 -36.09
N ARG A 913 2.41 -42.18 -36.17
CA ARG A 913 1.78 -42.81 -34.98
C ARG A 913 2.81 -43.42 -34.05
N TRP A 914 3.84 -44.08 -34.56
CA TRP A 914 4.91 -44.63 -33.74
C TRP A 914 5.80 -43.57 -33.10
N SER A 915 6.09 -42.48 -33.80
CA SER A 915 6.85 -41.34 -33.22
C SER A 915 6.06 -40.61 -32.13
N PHE A 916 4.75 -40.44 -32.31
CA PHE A 916 3.87 -39.88 -31.26
C PHE A 916 3.79 -40.81 -30.03
N GLY A 917 3.64 -42.13 -30.28
CA GLY A 917 3.63 -43.14 -29.20
C GLY A 917 4.95 -43.19 -28.43
N ALA A 918 6.08 -43.15 -29.13
CA ALA A 918 7.41 -43.13 -28.50
C ALA A 918 7.68 -41.83 -27.72
N SER A 919 7.26 -40.66 -28.24
CA SER A 919 7.37 -39.38 -27.54
C SER A 919 6.51 -39.35 -26.29
N TYR A 920 5.27 -39.84 -26.35
CA TYR A 920 4.38 -39.92 -25.21
C TYR A 920 4.92 -40.89 -24.15
N ALA A 921 5.46 -42.04 -24.55
CA ALA A 921 6.07 -43.00 -23.63
C ALA A 921 7.33 -42.42 -22.96
N SER A 922 8.17 -41.70 -23.67
CA SER A 922 9.38 -41.07 -23.09
C SER A 922 9.08 -39.95 -22.14
N VAL A 923 8.08 -39.10 -22.45
CA VAL A 923 7.61 -38.03 -21.55
C VAL A 923 6.96 -38.64 -20.31
N SER A 924 6.15 -39.68 -20.45
CA SER A 924 5.52 -40.36 -19.32
C SER A 924 6.54 -41.06 -18.43
N LEU A 925 7.56 -41.71 -18.99
CA LEU A 925 8.67 -42.31 -18.25
C LEU A 925 9.52 -41.23 -17.54
N GLY A 926 9.77 -40.09 -18.18
CA GLY A 926 10.45 -38.93 -17.58
C GLY A 926 9.68 -38.35 -16.40
N LEU A 927 8.36 -38.21 -16.54
CA LEU A 927 7.46 -37.77 -15.47
C LEU A 927 7.43 -38.80 -14.33
N PHE A 928 7.33 -40.11 -14.62
CA PHE A 928 7.39 -41.16 -13.61
C PHE A 928 8.72 -41.18 -12.87
N ALA A 929 9.84 -41.00 -13.56
CA ALA A 929 11.16 -40.92 -12.95
C ALA A 929 11.31 -39.64 -12.06
N ALA A 930 10.82 -38.49 -12.53
CA ALA A 930 10.84 -37.26 -11.76
C ALA A 930 9.99 -37.37 -10.48
N LEU A 931 8.80 -37.95 -10.55
CA LEU A 931 7.94 -38.20 -9.39
C LEU A 931 8.48 -39.29 -8.45
N TRP A 932 9.28 -40.23 -8.96
CA TRP A 932 9.91 -41.26 -8.15
C TRP A 932 11.10 -40.71 -7.34
N ILE A 933 11.91 -39.85 -7.95
CA ILE A 933 13.16 -39.35 -7.38
C ILE A 933 12.90 -38.19 -6.43
N ASN A 934 11.88 -37.32 -6.69
CA ASN A 934 11.63 -36.12 -5.91
C ASN A 934 10.28 -36.19 -5.17
N SER A 935 10.35 -36.35 -3.85
CA SER A 935 9.17 -36.45 -2.98
C SER A 935 8.32 -35.16 -2.95
N TYR A 936 8.91 -34.02 -3.22
CA TYR A 936 8.22 -32.70 -3.30
C TYR A 936 7.32 -32.64 -4.54
N TRP A 937 7.86 -32.96 -5.73
CA TRP A 937 7.10 -33.02 -6.98
C TRP A 937 5.98 -34.04 -6.94
N ARG A 938 6.22 -35.18 -6.28
CA ARG A 938 5.20 -36.21 -6.08
C ARG A 938 4.02 -35.71 -5.26
N LYS A 939 4.26 -35.00 -4.14
CA LYS A 939 3.20 -34.40 -3.31
C LYS A 939 2.43 -33.32 -4.09
N LEU A 940 3.12 -32.46 -4.83
CA LEU A 940 2.50 -31.43 -5.64
C LEU A 940 1.62 -31.99 -6.75
N TRP A 941 2.07 -33.09 -7.40
CA TRP A 941 1.32 -33.76 -8.44
C TRP A 941 0.05 -34.45 -7.91
N PHE A 942 0.13 -35.18 -6.80
CA PHE A 942 -1.06 -35.76 -6.19
C PHE A 942 -2.03 -34.70 -5.68
N TYR A 943 -1.56 -33.65 -5.11
CA TYR A 943 -2.39 -32.49 -4.74
C TYR A 943 -3.11 -31.87 -5.96
N PHE A 944 -2.42 -31.74 -7.09
CA PHE A 944 -3.02 -31.25 -8.33
C PHE A 944 -4.06 -32.23 -8.89
N VAL A 945 -3.77 -33.51 -8.87
CA VAL A 945 -4.68 -34.58 -9.34
C VAL A 945 -5.92 -34.64 -8.44
N ASP A 946 -5.78 -34.59 -7.12
CA ASP A 946 -6.90 -34.57 -6.17
C ASP A 946 -7.78 -33.34 -6.42
N ARG A 947 -7.19 -32.16 -6.64
CA ARG A 947 -7.93 -30.94 -6.97
C ARG A 947 -8.66 -31.01 -8.32
N CYS A 948 -8.07 -31.67 -9.30
CA CYS A 948 -8.74 -31.97 -10.59
C CYS A 948 -9.90 -32.93 -10.40
N ILE A 949 -9.73 -33.97 -9.59
CA ILE A 949 -10.78 -34.97 -9.29
C ILE A 949 -11.92 -34.30 -8.54
N ASP A 950 -11.63 -33.45 -7.52
CA ASP A 950 -12.64 -32.72 -6.78
C ASP A 950 -13.40 -31.73 -7.68
N THR A 951 -12.70 -31.06 -8.59
CA THR A 951 -13.33 -30.15 -9.56
C THR A 951 -14.22 -30.94 -10.55
N CYS A 952 -13.76 -32.10 -11.04
CA CYS A 952 -14.56 -32.98 -11.89
C CYS A 952 -15.75 -33.59 -11.14
N TYR A 953 -15.57 -33.97 -9.87
CA TYR A 953 -16.62 -34.53 -9.02
C TYR A 953 -17.68 -33.46 -8.72
N TYR A 954 -17.27 -32.21 -8.42
CA TYR A 954 -18.17 -31.08 -8.24
C TYR A 954 -18.94 -30.74 -9.53
N TRP A 955 -18.28 -30.86 -10.69
CA TRP A 955 -18.90 -30.64 -11.99
C TRP A 955 -19.91 -31.74 -12.32
N LEU A 956 -19.58 -33.00 -12.08
CA LEU A 956 -20.48 -34.17 -12.27
C LEU A 956 -21.67 -34.08 -11.29
N PHE A 957 -21.46 -33.73 -10.03
CA PHE A 957 -22.53 -33.58 -9.03
C PHE A 957 -23.52 -32.46 -9.41
N LYS A 958 -23.01 -31.34 -9.92
CA LYS A 958 -23.82 -30.22 -10.40
C LYS A 958 -24.66 -30.57 -11.66
N TYR A 959 -24.18 -31.53 -12.47
CA TYR A 959 -24.92 -32.01 -13.67
C TYR A 959 -25.91 -33.16 -13.35
N VAL A 960 -25.63 -33.96 -12.33
CA VAL A 960 -26.49 -35.12 -11.96
C VAL A 960 -27.63 -34.68 -11.01
N CYS A 961 -27.50 -33.60 -10.26
CA CYS A 961 -28.58 -33.04 -9.41
C CYS A 961 -29.44 -31.97 -10.10
N ALA A 962 -29.20 -31.68 -11.38
CA ALA A 962 -30.01 -30.76 -12.17
C ALA A 962 -30.97 -31.44 -13.17
N TYR A 963 -31.20 -32.76 -13.04
CA TYR A 963 -32.25 -33.49 -13.70
C TYR A 963 -33.29 -34.02 -12.72
#